data_18cb081705252d78a1946d9428dcfc46
#
_entry.id   18cb081705252d78a1946d9428dcfc46
#
_cell.length_a   1.000
_cell.length_b   1.000
_cell.length_c   1.000
_cell.angle_alpha   90.00
_cell.angle_beta   90.00
_cell.angle_gamma   90.00
#
_symmetry.space_group_name_H-M   'P 1'
#
loop_
_entity.id
_entity.type
_entity.pdbx_description
1 polymer ?
#
loop_
_entity_poly.entity_id
_entity_poly.type
_entity_poly.pdbx_seq_one_letter_code
_entity_poly.pdbx_strand_id
1 'polypeptide(L)'
;MNIRPGIPTGSRLVSEARAEVRQTEHVPGEVILGLRGGPTPADESRLGGAVVERFDFGPGLLSGSEASDIVRLRLDDGADMAEALAELRSLPEVAYAEVNEIIHESTEPTDFITQPGQKKTQPNDLDPGLWGLHNQQNPGADISAPEAWKVTTGSHQGPLIAVIDSGADYHHPDLRANIAINEGEIPGDGIDNDGNGVVDDYFGYSAIDDNGDPLDRRGHGSHVTGTIAAVGNNGEGVVGVNWKARILPIKIFNDQGVTNIAAILRALAYAKSRGAFITSNSWGGANFNQSVYDAFAATPGLHVCAAGNDHQDIAKVGSYPANFDLPNLITVGATNRKDEPAVFSNFGRTSVELFAPGRDILSTLPGGKYGTKSGTSMACPHVTGTAGLIASAFPQLTPLQIKDRLVYSTDPLPSLAQKSISGGRLNAAKALSDDRLSPAAPNDFHIADTHSKGARISWTGTGDDGWKSGPATAFEVRVSPQPITEENWEKAASLPTPRGAEIGQFHHAFFHQAPQKNPTILHAAFKAVDEVGNRSEMVTARAVLPSTPVIHQDDFEAPTSAWKGEGRWQLTDDPERGRVWSCKKKIPASGTYSVLTSPDYDLSKTTQSFLRFESRQDFDWTNLVYVDVSADGGESWERLDRLEDKGIWNKREYDLSKFDGQKIRLKISSEHLATKNGEGTSVDNFEILGRPTAQV
;
A
#
# COMPACT_ATOMS: atom_id res chain seq x y z
N MET A 1 36.29 20.99 -21.36
CA MET A 1 36.19 20.27 -20.08
C MET A 1 35.34 21.11 -19.15
N ASN A 2 34.04 20.89 -19.14
CA ASN A 2 33.12 21.51 -18.19
C ASN A 2 32.64 20.43 -17.26
N ILE A 3 33.16 20.40 -16.06
CA ILE A 3 32.78 19.54 -14.97
C ILE A 3 31.43 20.12 -14.44
N ARG A 4 30.34 19.36 -14.56
CA ARG A 4 29.10 19.66 -13.85
C ARG A 4 29.28 19.32 -12.37
N PRO A 5 28.88 20.16 -11.41
CA PRO A 5 28.91 19.83 -10.00
C PRO A 5 27.72 18.94 -9.61
N GLY A 6 27.96 17.92 -8.77
CA GLY A 6 26.96 17.30 -7.91
C GLY A 6 26.50 15.87 -8.23
N ILE A 7 27.45 14.94 -8.55
CA ILE A 7 27.17 13.50 -8.39
C ILE A 7 27.61 13.11 -6.97
N PRO A 8 26.73 12.49 -6.15
CA PRO A 8 27.14 11.97 -4.84
C PRO A 8 28.30 10.98 -5.03
N THR A 9 29.38 11.15 -4.29
CA THR A 9 30.56 10.30 -4.36
C THR A 9 30.18 8.84 -4.03
N GLY A 10 30.64 7.89 -4.84
CA GLY A 10 30.28 6.47 -4.85
C GLY A 10 30.30 5.66 -3.54
N SER A 11 30.82 6.21 -2.45
CA SER A 11 30.86 5.55 -1.14
C SER A 11 29.52 5.42 -0.44
N ARG A 12 28.54 6.31 -0.70
CA ARG A 12 27.22 6.30 -0.09
C ARG A 12 26.29 5.28 -0.77
N LEU A 13 26.21 5.33 -2.08
CA LEU A 13 25.42 4.35 -2.86
C LEU A 13 25.90 2.92 -2.60
N VAL A 14 27.21 2.71 -2.47
CA VAL A 14 27.78 1.41 -2.09
C VAL A 14 27.39 0.99 -0.67
N SER A 15 27.32 1.92 0.29
CA SER A 15 26.92 1.59 1.67
C SER A 15 25.43 1.21 1.78
N GLU A 16 24.56 1.91 1.08
CA GLU A 16 23.13 1.62 1.00
C GLU A 16 22.90 0.29 0.28
N ALA A 17 23.52 0.07 -0.86
CA ALA A 17 23.47 -1.19 -1.58
C ALA A 17 24.00 -2.38 -0.76
N ARG A 18 25.05 -2.20 0.04
CA ARG A 18 25.55 -3.24 0.96
C ARG A 18 24.59 -3.56 2.09
N ALA A 19 23.82 -2.59 2.58
CA ALA A 19 22.77 -2.85 3.58
C ALA A 19 21.61 -3.64 2.97
N GLU A 20 21.15 -3.26 1.79
CA GLU A 20 20.11 -3.95 1.04
C GLU A 20 20.49 -5.41 0.75
N VAL A 21 21.67 -5.63 0.14
CA VAL A 21 22.18 -6.97 -0.19
C VAL A 21 22.34 -7.88 1.04
N ARG A 22 22.64 -7.31 2.22
CA ARG A 22 22.76 -8.09 3.46
C ARG A 22 21.44 -8.38 4.15
N GLN A 23 20.42 -7.56 3.95
CA GLN A 23 19.13 -7.66 4.63
C GLN A 23 18.08 -8.42 3.80
N THR A 24 18.32 -8.55 2.50
CA THR A 24 17.37 -9.15 1.56
C THR A 24 17.94 -10.45 1.01
N GLU A 25 17.19 -11.55 1.15
CA GLU A 25 17.51 -12.79 0.46
C GLU A 25 17.26 -12.60 -1.04
N HIS A 26 18.22 -12.89 -1.90
CA HIS A 26 18.16 -12.57 -3.32
C HIS A 26 18.85 -13.60 -4.20
N VAL A 27 18.48 -13.61 -5.48
CA VAL A 27 19.13 -14.45 -6.50
C VAL A 27 20.55 -13.91 -6.75
N PRO A 28 21.60 -14.71 -6.53
CA PRO A 28 22.97 -14.25 -6.71
C PRO A 28 23.26 -13.78 -8.15
N GLY A 29 23.88 -12.62 -8.27
CA GLY A 29 24.28 -12.04 -9.56
C GLY A 29 23.15 -11.51 -10.42
N GLU A 30 21.94 -11.39 -9.92
CA GLU A 30 20.78 -10.86 -10.66
C GLU A 30 20.23 -9.56 -10.06
N VAL A 31 19.97 -8.59 -10.92
CA VAL A 31 19.44 -7.26 -10.59
C VAL A 31 18.24 -6.96 -11.47
N ILE A 32 17.23 -6.31 -10.90
CA ILE A 32 16.08 -5.76 -11.63
C ILE A 32 16.31 -4.26 -11.81
N LEU A 33 16.20 -3.80 -13.06
CA LEU A 33 16.42 -2.40 -13.43
C LEU A 33 15.17 -1.78 -14.02
N GLY A 34 14.83 -0.58 -13.58
CA GLY A 34 13.96 0.33 -14.31
C GLY A 34 14.81 1.27 -15.17
N LEU A 35 14.57 1.32 -16.47
CA LEU A 35 15.32 2.12 -17.44
C LEU A 35 14.53 3.31 -17.95
N ARG A 36 15.18 4.47 -18.15
CA ARG A 36 14.57 5.70 -18.68
C ARG A 36 14.69 5.76 -20.20
N GLY A 37 13.61 6.15 -20.87
CA GLY A 37 13.67 6.62 -22.25
C GLY A 37 13.92 5.58 -23.35
N GLY A 38 13.73 4.28 -23.11
CA GLY A 38 13.97 3.22 -24.09
C GLY A 38 15.48 3.13 -24.46
N PRO A 39 16.30 2.44 -23.65
CA PRO A 39 17.75 2.45 -23.80
C PRO A 39 18.21 1.92 -25.16
N THR A 40 19.24 2.52 -25.72
CA THR A 40 19.90 2.03 -26.94
C THR A 40 20.84 0.87 -26.60
N PRO A 41 21.25 0.03 -27.58
CA PRO A 41 22.27 -1.00 -27.36
C PRO A 41 23.60 -0.46 -26.81
N ALA A 42 23.91 0.82 -27.06
CA ALA A 42 25.09 1.49 -26.52
C ALA A 42 24.95 1.81 -25.02
N ASP A 43 23.72 2.10 -24.57
CA ASP A 43 23.42 2.33 -23.14
C ASP A 43 23.49 1.00 -22.38
N GLU A 44 22.98 -0.09 -22.95
CA GLU A 44 23.04 -1.43 -22.35
C GLU A 44 24.46 -1.94 -22.16
N SER A 45 25.39 -1.61 -23.06
CA SER A 45 26.80 -2.00 -22.92
C SER A 45 27.51 -1.39 -21.69
N ARG A 46 26.89 -0.42 -21.02
CA ARG A 46 27.40 0.27 -19.81
C ARG A 46 26.88 -0.31 -18.51
N LEU A 47 25.96 -1.30 -18.58
CA LEU A 47 25.27 -1.84 -17.38
C LEU A 47 26.13 -2.84 -16.58
N GLY A 48 27.35 -3.18 -17.02
CA GLY A 48 28.25 -4.08 -16.28
C GLY A 48 27.72 -5.52 -16.17
N GLY A 49 26.97 -5.96 -17.17
CA GLY A 49 26.38 -7.30 -17.25
C GLY A 49 25.53 -7.49 -18.49
N ALA A 50 24.85 -8.63 -18.59
CA ALA A 50 23.99 -8.96 -19.71
C ALA A 50 22.50 -8.79 -19.33
N VAL A 51 21.75 -8.02 -20.13
CA VAL A 51 20.28 -8.03 -20.06
C VAL A 51 19.80 -9.42 -20.52
N VAL A 52 19.25 -10.19 -19.59
CA VAL A 52 18.79 -11.57 -19.84
C VAL A 52 17.28 -11.65 -20.04
N GLU A 53 16.55 -10.61 -19.69
CA GLU A 53 15.10 -10.57 -19.84
C GLU A 53 14.57 -9.13 -19.86
N ARG A 54 13.51 -8.89 -20.66
CA ARG A 54 12.71 -7.65 -20.66
C ARG A 54 11.27 -7.99 -20.34
N PHE A 55 10.66 -7.23 -19.44
CA PHE A 55 9.26 -7.41 -19.07
C PHE A 55 8.40 -6.44 -19.86
N ASP A 56 7.53 -6.97 -20.75
CA ASP A 56 6.67 -6.14 -21.61
C ASP A 56 5.38 -5.75 -20.90
N PHE A 57 5.33 -4.50 -20.43
CA PHE A 57 4.12 -3.87 -19.91
C PHE A 57 3.46 -2.92 -20.94
N GLY A 58 3.90 -2.93 -22.20
CA GLY A 58 3.38 -2.10 -23.31
C GLY A 58 3.77 -0.63 -23.18
N PRO A 59 3.41 0.21 -24.17
CA PRO A 59 3.75 1.62 -24.17
C PRO A 59 3.01 2.35 -23.02
N GLY A 60 3.77 2.89 -22.10
CA GLY A 60 3.29 3.68 -20.97
C GLY A 60 3.27 2.93 -19.66
N LEU A 61 4.44 2.49 -19.17
CA LEU A 61 4.66 2.39 -17.74
C LEU A 61 4.29 3.76 -17.17
N LEU A 62 3.15 3.83 -16.53
CA LEU A 62 2.47 4.91 -15.79
C LEU A 62 2.91 6.36 -16.03
N SER A 63 1.92 7.21 -16.12
CA SER A 63 2.05 8.62 -15.75
C SER A 63 2.50 8.71 -14.29
N GLY A 64 3.82 8.76 -14.04
CA GLY A 64 4.40 8.84 -12.70
C GLY A 64 5.62 7.94 -12.44
N SER A 65 5.81 6.85 -13.17
CA SER A 65 7.07 6.09 -13.12
C SER A 65 8.18 6.83 -13.86
N GLU A 66 9.39 6.87 -13.28
CA GLU A 66 10.58 7.35 -13.96
C GLU A 66 11.12 6.33 -14.98
N ALA A 67 10.72 5.06 -14.87
CA ALA A 67 11.12 3.99 -15.78
C ALA A 67 10.16 3.87 -16.97
N SER A 68 10.71 3.64 -18.14
CA SER A 68 9.96 3.31 -19.37
C SER A 68 10.05 1.84 -19.72
N ASP A 69 10.97 1.10 -19.10
CA ASP A 69 11.24 -0.32 -19.37
C ASP A 69 11.76 -1.00 -18.11
N ILE A 70 11.37 -2.23 -17.84
CA ILE A 70 11.87 -3.04 -16.72
C ILE A 70 12.64 -4.23 -17.30
N VAL A 71 13.88 -4.42 -16.83
CA VAL A 71 14.75 -5.51 -17.31
C VAL A 71 15.37 -6.28 -16.15
N ARG A 72 15.66 -7.55 -16.37
CA ARG A 72 16.51 -8.37 -15.52
C ARG A 72 17.94 -8.39 -16.10
N LEU A 73 18.88 -7.96 -15.30
CA LEU A 73 20.31 -7.94 -15.63
C LEU A 73 21.01 -9.06 -14.88
N ARG A 74 21.83 -9.86 -15.57
CA ARG A 74 22.81 -10.76 -14.94
C ARG A 74 24.16 -10.08 -14.95
N LEU A 75 24.72 -9.85 -13.77
CA LEU A 75 26.03 -9.26 -13.59
C LEU A 75 27.14 -10.20 -14.11
N ASP A 76 28.27 -9.62 -14.46
CA ASP A 76 29.46 -10.37 -14.86
C ASP A 76 30.00 -11.24 -13.72
N ASP A 77 30.58 -12.39 -14.04
CA ASP A 77 31.08 -13.37 -13.06
C ASP A 77 32.09 -12.70 -12.11
N GLY A 78 31.80 -12.80 -10.80
CA GLY A 78 32.64 -12.29 -9.74
C GLY A 78 32.40 -10.81 -9.37
N ALA A 79 31.40 -10.14 -9.96
CA ALA A 79 31.02 -8.79 -9.57
C ALA A 79 30.52 -8.73 -8.11
N ASP A 80 30.94 -7.70 -7.36
CA ASP A 80 30.35 -7.41 -6.05
C ASP A 80 28.96 -6.79 -6.25
N MET A 81 27.93 -7.48 -5.76
CA MET A 81 26.53 -7.07 -5.94
C MET A 81 26.26 -5.65 -5.45
N ALA A 82 26.82 -5.27 -4.31
CA ALA A 82 26.58 -3.96 -3.72
C ALA A 82 27.31 -2.84 -4.50
N GLU A 83 28.50 -3.12 -5.02
CA GLU A 83 29.21 -2.18 -5.87
C GLU A 83 28.51 -2.02 -7.22
N ALA A 84 28.05 -3.11 -7.82
CA ALA A 84 27.29 -3.09 -9.07
C ALA A 84 25.96 -2.32 -8.92
N LEU A 85 25.18 -2.54 -7.85
CA LEU A 85 23.97 -1.78 -7.58
C LEU A 85 24.24 -0.28 -7.43
N ALA A 86 25.29 0.09 -6.70
CA ALA A 86 25.66 1.49 -6.52
C ALA A 86 26.10 2.16 -7.84
N GLU A 87 26.82 1.43 -8.70
CA GLU A 87 27.22 1.91 -10.01
C GLU A 87 26.00 2.08 -10.93
N LEU A 88 25.12 1.08 -11.01
CA LEU A 88 23.89 1.12 -11.80
C LEU A 88 22.98 2.30 -11.39
N ARG A 89 22.80 2.53 -10.10
CA ARG A 89 22.02 3.66 -9.56
C ARG A 89 22.60 5.02 -9.90
N SER A 90 23.88 5.08 -10.25
CA SER A 90 24.56 6.32 -10.66
C SER A 90 24.38 6.66 -12.14
N LEU A 91 23.90 5.72 -12.96
CA LEU A 91 23.75 5.90 -14.40
C LEU A 91 22.50 6.73 -14.72
N PRO A 92 22.59 7.74 -15.60
CA PRO A 92 21.45 8.59 -15.95
C PRO A 92 20.31 7.85 -16.64
N GLU A 93 20.61 6.77 -17.34
CA GLU A 93 19.68 5.88 -18.01
C GLU A 93 18.92 4.95 -17.05
N VAL A 94 19.36 4.80 -15.80
CA VAL A 94 18.74 3.96 -14.78
C VAL A 94 17.83 4.79 -13.88
N ALA A 95 16.57 4.43 -13.80
CA ALA A 95 15.60 5.04 -12.90
C ALA A 95 15.75 4.45 -11.49
N TYR A 96 15.85 3.12 -11.41
CA TYR A 96 16.13 2.37 -10.19
C TYR A 96 16.86 1.06 -10.51
N ALA A 97 17.58 0.52 -9.52
CA ALA A 97 18.19 -0.80 -9.55
C ALA A 97 17.93 -1.50 -8.21
N GLU A 98 17.43 -2.74 -8.24
CA GLU A 98 17.01 -3.53 -7.09
C GLU A 98 17.54 -4.96 -7.21
N VAL A 99 17.76 -5.64 -6.08
CA VAL A 99 18.08 -7.07 -6.10
C VAL A 99 16.87 -7.87 -6.62
N ASN A 100 17.12 -8.99 -7.29
CA ASN A 100 16.05 -9.97 -7.57
C ASN A 100 15.74 -10.74 -6.28
N GLU A 101 14.86 -10.15 -5.44
CA GLU A 101 14.52 -10.64 -4.11
C GLU A 101 13.85 -12.02 -4.16
N ILE A 102 14.16 -12.87 -3.19
CA ILE A 102 13.52 -14.17 -2.97
C ILE A 102 12.42 -14.01 -1.93
N ILE A 103 11.22 -14.52 -2.25
CA ILE A 103 10.02 -14.48 -1.41
C ILE A 103 9.56 -15.89 -1.10
N HIS A 104 9.19 -16.14 0.15
CA HIS A 104 8.69 -17.44 0.62
C HIS A 104 7.17 -17.41 0.82
N GLU A 105 6.51 -18.52 0.45
CA GLU A 105 5.10 -18.73 0.75
C GLU A 105 4.90 -18.86 2.27
N SER A 106 3.91 -18.16 2.86
CA SER A 106 3.58 -18.34 4.27
C SER A 106 2.81 -19.64 4.46
N THR A 107 3.38 -20.58 5.22
CA THR A 107 2.81 -21.92 5.45
C THR A 107 1.99 -21.95 6.74
N GLU A 108 0.70 -22.30 6.65
CA GLU A 108 -0.17 -22.63 7.78
C GLU A 108 -0.51 -24.12 7.77
N PRO A 109 -0.80 -24.74 8.94
CA PRO A 109 -1.15 -26.16 9.03
C PRO A 109 -2.39 -26.52 8.23
N THR A 110 -2.37 -27.63 7.54
CA THR A 110 -3.50 -28.18 6.77
C THR A 110 -4.13 -29.34 7.52
N ASP A 111 -5.41 -29.20 7.92
CA ASP A 111 -6.21 -30.28 8.47
C ASP A 111 -7.01 -30.97 7.35
N PHE A 112 -6.94 -32.28 7.27
CA PHE A 112 -7.66 -33.08 6.27
C PHE A 112 -9.03 -33.51 6.79
N ILE A 113 -10.10 -33.23 6.02
CA ILE A 113 -11.46 -33.67 6.33
C ILE A 113 -11.97 -34.57 5.21
N THR A 114 -12.63 -35.66 5.59
CA THR A 114 -13.23 -36.66 4.69
C THR A 114 -14.75 -36.61 4.78
N GLN A 115 -15.37 -36.30 3.63
CA GLN A 115 -16.72 -36.66 3.15
C GLN A 115 -17.98 -35.90 3.57
N PRO A 116 -18.92 -35.71 2.62
CA PRO A 116 -20.05 -34.81 2.70
C PRO A 116 -21.40 -35.47 3.03
N GLY A 117 -22.35 -34.66 3.53
CA GLY A 117 -23.74 -35.04 3.83
C GLY A 117 -24.79 -34.00 3.47
N GLN A 118 -25.68 -34.36 2.67
CA GLN A 118 -26.92 -34.00 1.95
C GLN A 118 -27.80 -32.75 2.32
N LYS A 119 -28.18 -31.99 1.31
CA LYS A 119 -29.36 -31.45 0.58
C LYS A 119 -30.33 -30.41 1.21
N LYS A 120 -30.60 -29.24 0.57
CA LYS A 120 -31.77 -28.82 -0.24
C LYS A 120 -31.84 -27.30 -0.49
N THR A 121 -32.24 -26.88 -1.69
CA THR A 121 -32.47 -25.51 -2.21
C THR A 121 -31.23 -24.61 -2.36
N GLN A 122 -30.09 -25.11 -2.06
CA GLN A 122 -28.75 -24.57 -2.24
C GLN A 122 -28.03 -25.52 -3.21
N PRO A 123 -26.86 -25.15 -3.78
CA PRO A 123 -26.12 -26.07 -4.61
C PRO A 123 -25.88 -27.40 -3.87
N ASN A 124 -25.89 -28.52 -4.61
CA ASN A 124 -25.89 -29.85 -4.02
C ASN A 124 -24.56 -30.26 -3.36
N ASP A 125 -23.54 -29.39 -3.50
CA ASP A 125 -22.17 -29.47 -3.01
C ASP A 125 -21.81 -28.34 -2.00
N LEU A 126 -22.78 -27.61 -1.48
CA LEU A 126 -22.57 -26.67 -0.38
C LEU A 126 -22.40 -27.45 0.93
N ASP A 127 -21.15 -27.85 1.19
CA ASP A 127 -20.80 -28.54 2.43
C ASP A 127 -20.96 -27.63 3.66
N PRO A 128 -21.46 -28.12 4.80
CA PRO A 128 -21.53 -27.36 6.05
C PRO A 128 -20.20 -26.77 6.55
N GLY A 129 -19.07 -27.33 6.10
CA GLY A 129 -17.71 -26.81 6.35
C GLY A 129 -17.42 -25.49 5.61
N LEU A 130 -18.17 -25.17 4.55
CA LEU A 130 -18.05 -23.95 3.77
C LEU A 130 -18.70 -22.75 4.49
N TRP A 131 -18.34 -22.58 5.76
CA TRP A 131 -18.95 -21.56 6.62
C TRP A 131 -18.73 -20.13 6.09
N GLY A 132 -17.64 -19.89 5.37
CA GLY A 132 -17.37 -18.59 4.76
C GLY A 132 -18.44 -18.18 3.76
N LEU A 133 -19.04 -19.15 3.06
CA LEU A 133 -20.12 -18.95 2.11
C LEU A 133 -21.51 -18.93 2.78
N HIS A 134 -21.70 -19.81 3.77
CA HIS A 134 -22.96 -19.97 4.51
C HIS A 134 -22.73 -20.53 5.92
N ASN A 135 -22.78 -19.69 6.93
CA ASN A 135 -22.48 -20.05 8.31
C ASN A 135 -23.74 -20.49 9.05
N GLN A 136 -23.99 -21.81 9.09
CA GLN A 136 -25.15 -22.37 9.81
C GLN A 136 -25.00 -22.28 11.34
N GLN A 137 -23.77 -22.20 11.87
CA GLN A 137 -23.52 -22.16 13.31
C GLN A 137 -23.63 -20.73 13.88
N ASN A 138 -23.32 -19.74 13.08
CA ASN A 138 -23.47 -18.32 13.44
C ASN A 138 -24.05 -17.56 12.23
N PRO A 139 -25.38 -17.66 12.02
CA PRO A 139 -26.04 -17.08 10.84
C PRO A 139 -25.74 -15.59 10.68
N GLY A 140 -25.36 -15.21 9.47
CA GLY A 140 -24.97 -13.85 9.13
C GLY A 140 -23.46 -13.55 9.30
N ALA A 141 -22.68 -14.45 9.89
CA ALA A 141 -21.23 -14.36 9.95
C ALA A 141 -20.58 -15.08 8.76
N ASP A 142 -20.99 -14.71 7.54
CA ASP A 142 -20.56 -15.25 6.25
C ASP A 142 -20.69 -14.17 5.16
N ILE A 143 -20.36 -14.49 3.92
CA ILE A 143 -20.45 -13.53 2.81
C ILE A 143 -21.83 -13.45 2.16
N SER A 144 -22.87 -14.09 2.69
CA SER A 144 -24.21 -14.18 2.11
C SER A 144 -24.21 -14.73 0.66
N ALA A 145 -23.40 -15.76 0.39
CA ALA A 145 -23.28 -16.34 -0.94
C ALA A 145 -24.58 -16.96 -1.47
N PRO A 146 -25.42 -17.68 -0.68
CA PRO A 146 -26.70 -18.18 -1.16
C PRO A 146 -27.67 -17.09 -1.65
N GLU A 147 -27.61 -15.91 -1.06
CA GLU A 147 -28.37 -14.74 -1.48
C GLU A 147 -27.79 -14.12 -2.76
N ALA A 148 -26.49 -14.03 -2.85
CA ALA A 148 -25.76 -13.56 -4.04
C ALA A 148 -26.05 -14.45 -5.25
N TRP A 149 -26.09 -15.77 -5.08
CA TRP A 149 -26.38 -16.72 -6.15
C TRP A 149 -27.80 -16.66 -6.71
N LYS A 150 -28.73 -15.96 -6.05
CA LYS A 150 -30.05 -15.65 -6.62
C LYS A 150 -29.95 -14.63 -7.75
N VAL A 151 -28.89 -13.80 -7.77
CA VAL A 151 -28.61 -12.82 -8.82
C VAL A 151 -27.78 -13.46 -9.94
N THR A 152 -26.65 -14.08 -9.61
CA THR A 152 -25.77 -14.76 -10.54
C THR A 152 -24.90 -15.82 -9.87
N THR A 153 -24.55 -16.87 -10.59
CA THR A 153 -23.59 -17.90 -10.16
C THR A 153 -22.25 -17.79 -10.91
N GLY A 154 -22.02 -16.66 -11.58
CA GLY A 154 -20.88 -16.47 -12.45
C GLY A 154 -21.12 -16.92 -13.89
N SER A 155 -20.09 -16.84 -14.74
CA SER A 155 -20.22 -17.17 -16.18
C SER A 155 -18.88 -17.64 -16.75
N HIS A 156 -18.91 -18.66 -17.63
CA HIS A 156 -17.76 -19.04 -18.47
C HIS A 156 -17.47 -18.02 -19.59
N GLN A 157 -18.30 -16.99 -19.73
CA GLN A 157 -18.06 -15.84 -20.61
C GLN A 157 -17.81 -14.57 -19.78
N GLY A 158 -17.66 -14.72 -18.48
CA GLY A 158 -17.35 -13.64 -17.55
C GLY A 158 -15.89 -13.18 -17.62
N PRO A 159 -15.47 -12.37 -16.65
CA PRO A 159 -14.10 -11.85 -16.60
C PRO A 159 -13.08 -12.98 -16.46
N LEU A 160 -11.90 -12.80 -17.09
CA LEU A 160 -10.76 -13.66 -16.82
C LEU A 160 -10.14 -13.29 -15.48
N ILE A 161 -10.01 -14.27 -14.57
CA ILE A 161 -9.47 -14.11 -13.22
C ILE A 161 -8.11 -14.81 -13.17
N ALA A 162 -7.03 -14.06 -13.11
CA ALA A 162 -5.69 -14.61 -12.92
C ALA A 162 -5.45 -14.91 -11.44
N VAL A 163 -5.18 -16.18 -11.12
CA VAL A 163 -4.75 -16.60 -9.78
C VAL A 163 -3.24 -16.73 -9.80
N ILE A 164 -2.55 -15.72 -9.27
CA ILE A 164 -1.10 -15.65 -9.20
C ILE A 164 -0.67 -16.24 -7.85
N ASP A 165 -0.23 -17.52 -7.86
CA ASP A 165 -0.02 -18.31 -6.64
C ASP A 165 0.95 -19.47 -6.89
N SER A 166 0.83 -20.60 -6.17
CA SER A 166 1.60 -21.84 -6.41
C SER A 166 1.11 -22.66 -7.63
N GLY A 167 0.22 -22.07 -8.45
CA GLY A 167 -0.46 -22.72 -9.57
C GLY A 167 -1.84 -23.26 -9.20
N ALA A 168 -2.41 -24.16 -9.99
CA ALA A 168 -3.64 -24.88 -9.68
C ALA A 168 -3.57 -26.32 -10.18
N ASP A 169 -4.23 -27.26 -9.48
CA ASP A 169 -4.49 -28.60 -10.02
C ASP A 169 -5.62 -28.50 -11.07
N TYR A 170 -5.25 -28.16 -12.28
CA TYR A 170 -6.19 -28.00 -13.41
C TYR A 170 -6.81 -29.34 -13.87
N HIS A 171 -6.38 -30.48 -13.32
CA HIS A 171 -7.01 -31.78 -13.48
C HIS A 171 -8.04 -32.11 -12.40
N HIS A 172 -8.09 -31.32 -11.32
CA HIS A 172 -9.02 -31.52 -10.22
C HIS A 172 -10.48 -31.54 -10.71
N PRO A 173 -11.28 -32.58 -10.40
CA PRO A 173 -12.65 -32.73 -10.93
C PRO A 173 -13.52 -31.50 -10.63
N ASP A 174 -13.27 -30.82 -9.51
CA ASP A 174 -14.02 -29.66 -9.05
C ASP A 174 -13.44 -28.31 -9.51
N LEU A 175 -12.35 -28.30 -10.28
CA LEU A 175 -11.74 -27.08 -10.82
C LEU A 175 -11.75 -27.02 -12.36
N ARG A 176 -11.48 -28.16 -13.00
CA ARG A 176 -11.15 -28.25 -14.44
C ARG A 176 -12.11 -27.53 -15.39
N ALA A 177 -13.41 -27.51 -15.07
CA ALA A 177 -14.43 -26.88 -15.92
C ALA A 177 -14.40 -25.34 -15.84
N ASN A 178 -13.76 -24.78 -14.82
CA ASN A 178 -13.60 -23.35 -14.62
C ASN A 178 -12.19 -22.84 -14.99
N ILE A 179 -11.24 -23.73 -15.35
CA ILE A 179 -9.94 -23.33 -15.88
C ILE A 179 -10.13 -22.78 -17.30
N ALA A 180 -9.64 -21.57 -17.52
CA ALA A 180 -9.64 -20.95 -18.84
C ALA A 180 -8.49 -21.54 -19.68
N ILE A 181 -8.84 -22.21 -20.76
CA ILE A 181 -7.85 -22.75 -21.69
C ILE A 181 -7.38 -21.68 -22.67
N ASN A 182 -6.14 -21.80 -23.14
CA ASN A 182 -5.62 -21.05 -24.27
C ASN A 182 -5.95 -21.78 -25.57
N GLU A 183 -7.02 -21.35 -26.27
CA GLU A 183 -7.46 -21.96 -27.53
C GLU A 183 -6.45 -21.75 -28.68
N GLY A 184 -5.49 -20.82 -28.51
CA GLY A 184 -4.40 -20.60 -29.45
C GLY A 184 -3.33 -21.69 -29.42
N GLU A 185 -3.28 -22.50 -28.36
CA GLU A 185 -2.27 -23.54 -28.13
C GLU A 185 -2.77 -24.95 -28.45
N ILE A 186 -1.87 -25.78 -28.97
CA ILE A 186 -2.07 -27.23 -29.12
C ILE A 186 -1.30 -27.95 -28.01
N PRO A 187 -1.96 -28.47 -26.97
CA PRO A 187 -1.27 -28.93 -25.77
C PRO A 187 -0.30 -30.09 -26.05
N GLY A 188 0.96 -29.93 -25.63
CA GLY A 188 1.98 -30.94 -25.65
C GLY A 188 2.68 -31.14 -26.99
N ASP A 189 2.59 -30.22 -27.94
CA ASP A 189 3.31 -30.30 -29.22
C ASP A 189 4.72 -29.63 -29.15
N GLY A 190 5.02 -28.92 -28.08
CA GLY A 190 6.32 -28.26 -27.83
C GLY A 190 6.53 -27.00 -28.67
N ILE A 191 5.45 -26.37 -29.17
CA ILE A 191 5.47 -25.17 -30.01
C ILE A 191 4.65 -24.09 -29.32
N ASP A 192 5.12 -22.84 -29.36
CA ASP A 192 4.35 -21.65 -29.04
C ASP A 192 3.48 -21.34 -30.28
N ASN A 193 2.22 -21.84 -30.28
CA ASN A 193 1.36 -21.76 -31.45
C ASN A 193 0.71 -20.38 -31.62
N ASP A 194 0.51 -19.61 -30.55
CA ASP A 194 -0.10 -18.30 -30.58
C ASP A 194 0.94 -17.14 -30.62
N GLY A 195 2.23 -17.46 -30.45
CA GLY A 195 3.34 -16.52 -30.57
C GLY A 195 3.44 -15.57 -29.38
N ASN A 196 2.94 -15.96 -28.21
CA ASN A 196 2.94 -15.13 -27.00
C ASN A 196 4.26 -15.23 -26.18
N GLY A 197 5.19 -16.09 -26.61
CA GLY A 197 6.50 -16.30 -25.98
C GLY A 197 6.52 -17.45 -24.98
N VAL A 198 5.41 -18.15 -24.75
CA VAL A 198 5.31 -19.28 -23.84
C VAL A 198 4.87 -20.54 -24.58
N VAL A 199 5.69 -21.59 -24.55
CA VAL A 199 5.39 -22.88 -25.18
C VAL A 199 4.35 -23.64 -24.37
N ASP A 200 3.32 -24.18 -25.04
CA ASP A 200 2.31 -25.07 -24.44
C ASP A 200 1.55 -24.42 -23.22
N ASP A 201 1.29 -23.13 -23.21
CA ASP A 201 0.56 -22.47 -22.10
C ASP A 201 -0.96 -22.71 -22.13
N TYR A 202 -1.36 -23.91 -22.54
CA TYR A 202 -2.76 -24.30 -22.74
C TYR A 202 -3.63 -24.13 -21.48
N PHE A 203 -3.10 -24.46 -20.28
CA PHE A 203 -3.79 -24.32 -18.99
C PHE A 203 -3.38 -23.08 -18.19
N GLY A 204 -2.41 -22.30 -18.66
CA GLY A 204 -1.84 -21.16 -17.98
C GLY A 204 -0.31 -21.21 -17.98
N TYR A 205 0.33 -20.54 -17.01
CA TYR A 205 1.76 -20.26 -17.06
C TYR A 205 2.47 -20.52 -15.75
N SER A 206 3.61 -21.21 -15.76
CA SER A 206 4.57 -21.25 -14.67
C SER A 206 5.63 -20.17 -14.85
N ALA A 207 5.43 -19.02 -14.22
CA ALA A 207 6.36 -17.89 -14.29
C ALA A 207 7.67 -18.13 -13.52
N ILE A 208 7.68 -19.07 -12.57
CA ILE A 208 8.90 -19.44 -11.83
C ILE A 208 9.78 -20.40 -12.66
N ASP A 209 9.16 -21.32 -13.41
CA ASP A 209 9.84 -22.31 -14.23
C ASP A 209 9.94 -21.88 -15.71
N ASP A 210 9.27 -20.77 -16.08
CA ASP A 210 9.21 -20.18 -17.41
C ASP A 210 8.71 -21.15 -18.48
N ASN A 211 7.53 -21.76 -18.24
CA ASN A 211 6.91 -22.75 -19.13
C ASN A 211 5.38 -22.80 -18.98
N GLY A 212 4.69 -23.54 -19.86
CA GLY A 212 3.23 -23.65 -19.90
C GLY A 212 2.60 -24.61 -18.88
N ASP A 213 3.31 -25.10 -17.84
CA ASP A 213 2.75 -26.00 -16.82
C ASP A 213 2.55 -25.32 -15.44
N PRO A 214 1.37 -24.72 -15.18
CA PRO A 214 1.07 -24.12 -13.88
C PRO A 214 0.57 -25.15 -12.83
N LEU A 215 0.91 -26.43 -12.94
CA LEU A 215 0.42 -27.46 -12.03
C LEU A 215 0.88 -27.19 -10.60
N ASP A 216 -0.11 -27.09 -9.70
CA ASP A 216 0.15 -26.95 -8.26
C ASP A 216 0.45 -28.30 -7.61
N ARG A 217 1.61 -28.39 -6.95
CA ARG A 217 2.03 -29.56 -6.16
C ARG A 217 2.03 -29.29 -4.66
N ARG A 218 1.78 -28.03 -4.24
CA ARG A 218 1.80 -27.60 -2.83
C ARG A 218 0.41 -27.49 -2.22
N GLY A 219 -0.57 -27.13 -3.03
CA GLY A 219 -1.97 -27.04 -2.64
C GLY A 219 -2.41 -25.69 -2.09
N HIS A 220 -1.58 -24.64 -2.13
CA HIS A 220 -2.02 -23.30 -1.75
C HIS A 220 -2.85 -22.66 -2.87
N GLY A 221 -2.31 -22.59 -4.08
CA GLY A 221 -3.02 -22.02 -5.22
C GLY A 221 -4.25 -22.83 -5.63
N SER A 222 -4.22 -24.18 -5.51
CA SER A 222 -5.43 -25.01 -5.70
C SER A 222 -6.51 -24.67 -4.69
N HIS A 223 -6.14 -24.42 -3.42
CA HIS A 223 -7.09 -24.02 -2.38
C HIS A 223 -7.68 -22.63 -2.64
N VAL A 224 -6.85 -21.66 -2.99
CA VAL A 224 -7.27 -20.30 -3.40
C VAL A 224 -8.21 -20.38 -4.60
N THR A 225 -7.83 -21.14 -5.65
CA THR A 225 -8.64 -21.35 -6.85
C THR A 225 -10.00 -21.94 -6.54
N GLY A 226 -10.07 -22.97 -5.67
CA GLY A 226 -11.33 -23.60 -5.27
C GLY A 226 -12.24 -22.66 -4.47
N THR A 227 -11.67 -21.85 -3.61
CA THR A 227 -12.45 -20.82 -2.88
C THR A 227 -13.06 -19.80 -3.85
N ILE A 228 -12.32 -19.38 -4.89
CA ILE A 228 -12.85 -18.51 -5.93
C ILE A 228 -13.91 -19.21 -6.76
N ALA A 229 -13.63 -20.45 -7.22
CA ALA A 229 -14.32 -21.04 -8.36
C ALA A 229 -14.31 -22.58 -8.41
N ALA A 230 -14.44 -23.29 -7.28
CA ALA A 230 -14.85 -24.68 -7.34
C ALA A 230 -16.22 -24.77 -8.02
N VAL A 231 -16.39 -25.77 -8.91
CA VAL A 231 -17.57 -25.91 -9.79
C VAL A 231 -18.81 -26.18 -8.96
N GLY A 232 -19.75 -25.25 -8.96
CA GLY A 232 -20.96 -25.40 -8.14
C GLY A 232 -22.03 -26.26 -8.76
N ASN A 233 -22.81 -26.94 -7.89
CA ASN A 233 -23.96 -27.78 -8.22
C ASN A 233 -23.61 -28.99 -9.13
N ASN A 234 -22.39 -29.52 -9.02
CA ASN A 234 -21.90 -30.68 -9.78
C ASN A 234 -21.99 -31.99 -8.99
N GLY A 235 -22.33 -31.95 -7.69
CA GLY A 235 -22.42 -33.11 -6.79
C GLY A 235 -21.08 -33.62 -6.29
N GLU A 236 -20.00 -32.87 -6.53
CA GLU A 236 -18.63 -33.19 -6.11
C GLU A 236 -18.23 -32.20 -5.00
N GLY A 237 -17.44 -32.62 -4.08
CA GLY A 237 -16.69 -31.94 -3.03
C GLY A 237 -17.25 -30.66 -2.46
N VAL A 238 -16.91 -29.50 -3.07
CA VAL A 238 -17.20 -28.15 -2.57
C VAL A 238 -17.68 -27.23 -3.68
N VAL A 239 -18.25 -26.07 -3.29
CA VAL A 239 -18.59 -25.01 -4.22
C VAL A 239 -17.76 -23.77 -3.92
N GLY A 240 -17.27 -23.11 -4.94
CA GLY A 240 -16.62 -21.79 -4.83
C GLY A 240 -17.62 -20.64 -4.83
N VAL A 241 -17.14 -19.43 -4.64
CA VAL A 241 -17.97 -18.21 -4.74
C VAL A 241 -18.61 -18.12 -6.12
N ASN A 242 -17.87 -18.39 -7.19
CA ASN A 242 -18.37 -18.54 -8.56
C ASN A 242 -18.55 -20.03 -8.88
N TRP A 243 -19.76 -20.46 -9.29
CA TRP A 243 -19.96 -21.83 -9.78
C TRP A 243 -19.41 -21.99 -11.18
N LYS A 244 -19.37 -20.90 -11.93
CA LYS A 244 -18.87 -20.82 -13.31
C LYS A 244 -17.93 -19.64 -13.40
N ALA A 245 -16.71 -19.86 -13.81
CA ALA A 245 -15.69 -18.83 -13.91
C ALA A 245 -14.73 -19.09 -15.08
N ARG A 246 -13.82 -18.15 -15.32
CA ARG A 246 -12.66 -18.30 -16.20
C ARG A 246 -11.42 -18.03 -15.39
N ILE A 247 -10.80 -19.09 -14.86
CA ILE A 247 -9.61 -19.01 -14.02
C ILE A 247 -8.36 -19.22 -14.88
N LEU A 248 -7.43 -18.29 -14.81
CA LEU A 248 -6.09 -18.39 -15.39
C LEU A 248 -5.08 -18.66 -14.28
N PRO A 249 -4.63 -19.91 -14.10
CA PRO A 249 -3.58 -20.23 -13.14
C PRO A 249 -2.23 -19.66 -13.58
N ILE A 250 -1.54 -18.96 -12.68
CA ILE A 250 -0.18 -18.47 -12.90
C ILE A 250 0.67 -18.88 -11.69
N LYS A 251 1.62 -19.79 -11.93
CA LYS A 251 2.49 -20.33 -10.89
C LYS A 251 3.72 -19.44 -10.71
N ILE A 252 3.84 -18.83 -9.52
CA ILE A 252 5.03 -18.04 -9.14
C ILE A 252 5.90 -18.73 -8.10
N PHE A 253 5.37 -19.73 -7.38
CA PHE A 253 6.14 -20.49 -6.38
C PHE A 253 6.57 -21.85 -6.94
N ASN A 254 7.83 -22.19 -6.74
CA ASN A 254 8.34 -23.54 -7.03
C ASN A 254 7.80 -24.57 -6.01
N ASP A 255 8.16 -25.85 -6.15
CA ASP A 255 7.70 -26.91 -5.26
C ASP A 255 8.23 -26.79 -3.81
N GLN A 256 9.20 -25.93 -3.55
CA GLN A 256 9.70 -25.59 -2.21
C GLN A 256 8.97 -24.39 -1.58
N GLY A 257 8.05 -23.70 -2.31
CA GLY A 257 7.34 -22.52 -1.85
C GLY A 257 8.18 -21.25 -1.92
N VAL A 258 9.10 -21.18 -2.87
CA VAL A 258 10.00 -20.05 -3.08
C VAL A 258 9.69 -19.40 -4.41
N THR A 259 9.66 -18.06 -4.43
CA THR A 259 9.56 -17.22 -5.62
C THR A 259 10.61 -16.13 -5.63
N ASN A 260 10.65 -15.35 -6.68
CA ASN A 260 11.49 -14.16 -6.80
C ASN A 260 10.79 -13.07 -7.60
N ILE A 261 11.34 -11.85 -7.56
CA ILE A 261 10.76 -10.68 -8.24
C ILE A 261 10.59 -10.91 -9.74
N ALA A 262 11.55 -11.54 -10.42
CA ALA A 262 11.45 -11.80 -11.85
C ALA A 262 10.23 -12.68 -12.20
N ALA A 263 9.94 -13.72 -11.40
CA ALA A 263 8.75 -14.55 -11.59
C ALA A 263 7.46 -13.76 -11.39
N ILE A 264 7.42 -12.85 -10.41
CA ILE A 264 6.26 -11.96 -10.17
C ILE A 264 6.04 -11.02 -11.36
N LEU A 265 7.11 -10.43 -11.89
CA LEU A 265 7.03 -9.55 -13.06
C LEU A 265 6.52 -10.28 -14.30
N ARG A 266 7.04 -11.50 -14.58
CA ARG A 266 6.54 -12.36 -15.66
C ARG A 266 5.05 -12.68 -15.48
N ALA A 267 4.64 -13.03 -14.27
CA ALA A 267 3.26 -13.36 -13.95
C ALA A 267 2.31 -12.20 -14.23
N LEU A 268 2.67 -10.97 -13.83
CA LEU A 268 1.87 -9.77 -14.09
C LEU A 268 1.85 -9.40 -15.57
N ALA A 269 3.00 -9.49 -16.27
CA ALA A 269 3.07 -9.27 -17.71
C ALA A 269 2.20 -10.29 -18.47
N TYR A 270 2.28 -11.57 -18.09
CA TYR A 270 1.44 -12.62 -18.69
C TYR A 270 -0.05 -12.43 -18.36
N ALA A 271 -0.43 -12.12 -17.13
CA ALA A 271 -1.82 -11.82 -16.79
C ALA A 271 -2.38 -10.67 -17.65
N LYS A 272 -1.57 -9.61 -17.83
CA LYS A 272 -1.91 -8.49 -18.71
C LYS A 272 -2.07 -8.91 -20.16
N SER A 273 -1.11 -9.64 -20.74
CA SER A 273 -1.16 -10.08 -22.16
C SER A 273 -2.38 -10.97 -22.45
N ARG A 274 -2.79 -11.78 -21.45
CA ARG A 274 -4.00 -12.63 -21.54
C ARG A 274 -5.30 -11.86 -21.28
N GLY A 275 -5.24 -10.56 -20.94
CA GLY A 275 -6.40 -9.73 -20.69
C GLY A 275 -7.12 -10.06 -19.38
N ALA A 276 -6.40 -10.47 -18.34
CA ALA A 276 -6.97 -10.69 -17.02
C ALA A 276 -7.63 -9.40 -16.49
N PHE A 277 -8.89 -9.50 -16.09
CA PHE A 277 -9.66 -8.40 -15.55
C PHE A 277 -9.56 -8.31 -14.03
N ILE A 278 -9.26 -9.42 -13.35
CA ILE A 278 -9.04 -9.50 -11.91
C ILE A 278 -7.78 -10.34 -11.67
N THR A 279 -6.93 -9.90 -10.76
CA THR A 279 -5.83 -10.73 -10.23
C THR A 279 -6.05 -11.06 -8.77
N SER A 280 -5.86 -12.32 -8.37
CA SER A 280 -5.87 -12.79 -6.98
C SER A 280 -4.45 -13.01 -6.53
N ASN A 281 -4.03 -12.32 -5.46
CA ASN A 281 -2.65 -12.27 -4.98
C ASN A 281 -2.61 -12.62 -3.50
N SER A 282 -2.57 -13.94 -3.23
CA SER A 282 -2.54 -14.47 -1.86
C SER A 282 -1.11 -14.67 -1.34
N TRP A 283 -0.24 -13.71 -1.59
CA TRP A 283 1.18 -13.70 -1.24
C TRP A 283 1.62 -12.27 -0.88
N GLY A 284 2.82 -12.16 -0.27
CA GLY A 284 3.40 -10.87 0.05
C GLY A 284 4.74 -10.97 0.77
N GLY A 285 5.36 -9.80 0.96
CA GLY A 285 6.62 -9.62 1.67
C GLY A 285 6.68 -8.28 2.40
N ALA A 286 7.69 -8.11 3.27
CA ALA A 286 7.85 -6.89 4.07
C ALA A 286 8.50 -5.73 3.30
N ASN A 287 9.22 -6.01 2.21
CA ASN A 287 10.00 -5.03 1.49
C ASN A 287 9.21 -4.39 0.35
N PHE A 288 9.28 -3.06 0.26
CA PHE A 288 8.78 -2.34 -0.91
C PHE A 288 9.70 -2.58 -2.10
N ASN A 289 9.11 -2.87 -3.25
CA ASN A 289 9.83 -3.12 -4.48
C ASN A 289 9.24 -2.26 -5.59
N GLN A 290 10.05 -1.36 -6.15
CA GLN A 290 9.56 -0.39 -7.14
C GLN A 290 9.14 -1.08 -8.44
N SER A 291 9.89 -2.08 -8.89
CA SER A 291 9.57 -2.83 -10.10
C SER A 291 8.23 -3.57 -9.99
N VAL A 292 7.94 -4.15 -8.83
CA VAL A 292 6.65 -4.82 -8.57
C VAL A 292 5.51 -3.79 -8.51
N TYR A 293 5.73 -2.65 -7.83
CA TYR A 293 4.76 -1.55 -7.82
C TYR A 293 4.42 -1.08 -9.23
N ASP A 294 5.44 -0.79 -10.06
CA ASP A 294 5.27 -0.34 -11.44
C ASP A 294 4.54 -1.39 -12.29
N ALA A 295 4.83 -2.67 -12.10
CA ALA A 295 4.16 -3.77 -12.79
C ALA A 295 2.67 -3.88 -12.42
N PHE A 296 2.32 -3.80 -11.14
CA PHE A 296 0.92 -3.75 -10.69
C PHE A 296 0.18 -2.56 -11.30
N ALA A 297 0.79 -1.40 -11.21
CA ALA A 297 0.22 -0.17 -11.73
C ALA A 297 0.07 -0.17 -13.27
N ALA A 298 0.96 -0.85 -14.00
CA ALA A 298 0.88 -1.04 -15.45
C ALA A 298 -0.09 -2.15 -15.88
N THR A 299 -0.53 -3.02 -14.95
CA THR A 299 -1.47 -4.10 -15.23
C THR A 299 -2.90 -3.61 -15.00
N PRO A 300 -3.73 -3.50 -16.04
CA PRO A 300 -5.12 -3.07 -15.91
C PRO A 300 -5.95 -4.13 -15.17
N GLY A 301 -7.07 -3.72 -14.60
CA GLY A 301 -7.97 -4.61 -13.88
C GLY A 301 -7.99 -4.35 -12.39
N LEU A 302 -8.62 -5.23 -11.63
CA LEU A 302 -8.73 -5.17 -10.18
C LEU A 302 -7.72 -6.12 -9.55
N HIS A 303 -6.90 -5.62 -8.64
CA HIS A 303 -5.94 -6.42 -7.87
C HIS A 303 -6.46 -6.69 -6.47
N VAL A 304 -6.70 -7.96 -6.13
CA VAL A 304 -7.10 -8.38 -4.79
C VAL A 304 -5.89 -9.00 -4.09
N CYS A 305 -5.51 -8.46 -2.93
CA CYS A 305 -4.29 -8.80 -2.23
C CYS A 305 -4.56 -9.21 -0.78
N ALA A 306 -3.91 -10.25 -0.30
CA ALA A 306 -3.96 -10.66 1.11
C ALA A 306 -3.15 -9.71 2.00
N ALA A 307 -3.69 -9.31 3.15
CA ALA A 307 -3.04 -8.34 4.05
C ALA A 307 -1.78 -8.88 4.76
N GLY A 308 -1.62 -10.20 4.84
CA GLY A 308 -0.55 -10.87 5.59
C GLY A 308 -0.99 -11.40 6.97
N ASN A 309 -0.15 -12.23 7.60
CA ASN A 309 -0.53 -13.09 8.72
C ASN A 309 0.29 -12.86 10.02
N ASP A 310 0.83 -11.64 10.22
CA ASP A 310 1.76 -11.33 11.33
C ASP A 310 1.10 -10.56 12.48
N HIS A 311 -0.24 -10.40 12.44
CA HIS A 311 -1.02 -9.59 13.39
C HIS A 311 -0.52 -8.15 13.53
N GLN A 312 -0.15 -7.52 12.43
CA GLN A 312 0.46 -6.18 12.41
C GLN A 312 -0.45 -5.13 11.77
N ASP A 313 -0.26 -3.87 12.19
CA ASP A 313 -0.81 -2.70 11.52
C ASP A 313 0.07 -2.36 10.32
N ILE A 314 -0.34 -2.78 9.12
CA ILE A 314 0.46 -2.63 7.91
C ILE A 314 0.59 -1.17 7.44
N ALA A 315 -0.24 -0.26 7.93
CA ALA A 315 -0.02 1.17 7.72
C ALA A 315 1.28 1.68 8.38
N LYS A 316 1.82 0.93 9.37
CA LYS A 316 3.04 1.29 10.10
C LYS A 316 4.28 0.51 9.68
N VAL A 317 4.12 -0.77 9.32
CA VAL A 317 5.26 -1.66 9.04
C VAL A 317 5.42 -2.04 7.57
N GLY A 318 4.38 -1.81 6.77
CA GLY A 318 4.33 -2.24 5.37
C GLY A 318 4.04 -3.75 5.22
N SER A 319 3.40 -4.11 4.11
CA SER A 319 3.22 -5.49 3.63
C SER A 319 2.89 -5.37 2.14
N TYR A 320 3.71 -5.87 1.25
CA TYR A 320 3.59 -5.63 -0.19
C TYR A 320 3.30 -6.94 -0.94
N PRO A 321 2.38 -6.91 -1.93
CA PRO A 321 1.76 -5.75 -2.61
C PRO A 321 0.59 -5.12 -1.85
N ALA A 322 0.10 -5.69 -0.75
CA ALA A 322 -1.08 -5.23 -0.02
C ALA A 322 -1.05 -3.72 0.33
N ASN A 323 0.13 -3.15 0.57
CA ASN A 323 0.29 -1.75 0.98
C ASN A 323 0.67 -0.81 -0.19
N PHE A 324 0.53 -1.25 -1.44
CA PHE A 324 0.70 -0.36 -2.58
C PHE A 324 -0.47 0.63 -2.66
N ASP A 325 -0.14 1.91 -2.79
CA ASP A 325 -1.13 2.98 -2.98
C ASP A 325 -1.56 3.02 -4.46
N LEU A 326 -2.42 2.07 -4.84
CA LEU A 326 -2.99 1.95 -6.18
C LEU A 326 -4.52 1.98 -6.10
N PRO A 327 -5.19 2.80 -6.92
CA PRO A 327 -6.64 2.97 -6.84
C PRO A 327 -7.42 1.68 -7.12
N ASN A 328 -6.90 0.79 -7.95
CA ASN A 328 -7.48 -0.48 -8.36
C ASN A 328 -6.99 -1.70 -7.54
N LEU A 329 -6.42 -1.48 -6.35
CA LEU A 329 -6.01 -2.53 -5.44
C LEU A 329 -6.95 -2.62 -4.24
N ILE A 330 -7.29 -3.84 -3.82
CA ILE A 330 -8.06 -4.15 -2.61
C ILE A 330 -7.21 -5.04 -1.71
N THR A 331 -7.00 -4.61 -0.48
CA THR A 331 -6.32 -5.39 0.56
C THR A 331 -7.33 -6.01 1.51
N VAL A 332 -7.18 -7.32 1.75
CA VAL A 332 -8.15 -8.15 2.44
C VAL A 332 -7.59 -8.73 3.73
N GLY A 333 -8.21 -8.38 4.86
CA GLY A 333 -7.99 -9.01 6.17
C GLY A 333 -8.86 -10.24 6.37
N ALA A 334 -8.54 -11.06 7.38
CA ALA A 334 -9.24 -12.32 7.66
C ALA A 334 -10.15 -12.26 8.89
N THR A 335 -11.39 -12.79 8.78
CA THR A 335 -12.28 -13.06 9.91
C THR A 335 -12.34 -14.55 10.24
N ASN A 336 -12.83 -14.87 11.45
CA ASN A 336 -13.19 -16.21 11.89
C ASN A 336 -14.72 -16.42 11.81
N ARG A 337 -15.20 -17.63 12.17
CA ARG A 337 -16.61 -18.04 12.16
C ARG A 337 -17.54 -17.23 13.09
N LYS A 338 -16.99 -16.33 13.94
CA LYS A 338 -17.71 -15.50 14.90
C LYS A 338 -17.74 -14.02 14.52
N ASP A 339 -17.33 -13.68 13.30
CA ASP A 339 -17.16 -12.29 12.86
C ASP A 339 -16.11 -11.49 13.67
N GLU A 340 -15.15 -12.18 14.25
CA GLU A 340 -13.99 -11.55 14.88
C GLU A 340 -12.83 -11.53 13.90
N PRO A 341 -11.93 -10.52 13.95
CA PRO A 341 -10.68 -10.59 13.19
C PRO A 341 -9.91 -11.83 13.60
N ALA A 342 -9.40 -12.60 12.62
CA ALA A 342 -8.55 -13.75 12.91
C ALA A 342 -7.29 -13.28 13.63
N VAL A 343 -6.82 -14.08 14.62
CA VAL A 343 -5.72 -13.67 15.50
C VAL A 343 -4.40 -13.40 14.78
N PHE A 344 -4.20 -14.00 13.63
CA PHE A 344 -3.02 -13.79 12.78
C PHE A 344 -3.18 -12.61 11.82
N SER A 345 -4.43 -12.21 11.50
CA SER A 345 -4.66 -11.24 10.41
C SER A 345 -3.95 -9.92 10.64
N ASN A 346 -3.22 -9.47 9.64
CA ASN A 346 -2.81 -8.10 9.53
C ASN A 346 -4.05 -7.20 9.37
N PHE A 347 -3.91 -5.94 9.75
CA PHE A 347 -4.97 -4.94 9.73
C PHE A 347 -4.38 -3.55 9.43
N GLY A 348 -5.24 -2.58 9.16
CA GLY A 348 -4.83 -1.19 8.96
C GLY A 348 -6.02 -0.33 8.60
N ARG A 349 -6.31 0.68 9.41
CA ARG A 349 -7.46 1.57 9.22
C ARG A 349 -7.44 2.30 7.87
N THR A 350 -6.27 2.52 7.31
CA THR A 350 -6.06 3.27 6.06
C THR A 350 -5.44 2.44 4.94
N SER A 351 -5.17 1.16 5.18
CA SER A 351 -4.43 0.29 4.25
C SER A 351 -5.03 -1.10 4.06
N VAL A 352 -6.11 -1.43 4.75
CA VAL A 352 -6.89 -2.65 4.51
C VAL A 352 -8.31 -2.22 4.16
N GLU A 353 -8.79 -2.55 2.97
CA GLU A 353 -10.10 -2.12 2.53
C GLU A 353 -11.22 -2.80 3.29
N LEU A 354 -11.17 -4.12 3.43
CA LEU A 354 -12.22 -4.90 4.08
C LEU A 354 -11.69 -6.22 4.63
N PHE A 355 -12.53 -6.92 5.36
CA PHE A 355 -12.25 -8.27 5.85
C PHE A 355 -13.17 -9.30 5.17
N ALA A 356 -12.70 -10.56 5.10
CA ALA A 356 -13.49 -11.69 4.60
C ALA A 356 -13.16 -12.97 5.40
N PRO A 357 -13.97 -14.03 5.30
CA PRO A 357 -13.69 -15.31 5.96
C PRO A 357 -12.32 -15.87 5.58
N GLY A 358 -11.45 -16.12 6.58
CA GLY A 358 -10.06 -16.56 6.31
C GLY A 358 -9.54 -17.59 7.29
N ARG A 359 -10.31 -18.00 8.31
CA ARG A 359 -9.89 -19.03 9.26
C ARG A 359 -10.68 -20.32 9.07
N ASP A 360 -9.98 -21.47 9.00
CA ASP A 360 -10.56 -22.80 8.82
C ASP A 360 -11.47 -22.86 7.57
N ILE A 361 -10.95 -22.42 6.43
CA ILE A 361 -11.64 -22.38 5.14
C ILE A 361 -11.45 -23.70 4.41
N LEU A 362 -12.54 -24.40 4.13
CA LEU A 362 -12.57 -25.63 3.35
C LEU A 362 -12.50 -25.30 1.85
N SER A 363 -11.63 -25.98 1.09
CA SER A 363 -11.51 -25.83 -0.37
C SER A 363 -10.78 -27.03 -1.00
N THR A 364 -10.50 -26.97 -2.30
CA THR A 364 -9.83 -27.99 -3.09
C THR A 364 -8.33 -28.09 -2.79
N LEU A 365 -7.77 -29.29 -2.91
CA LEU A 365 -6.34 -29.59 -2.80
C LEU A 365 -5.89 -30.50 -3.95
N PRO A 366 -4.60 -30.51 -4.33
CA PRO A 366 -4.10 -31.35 -5.41
C PRO A 366 -4.44 -32.83 -5.26
N GLY A 367 -4.67 -33.48 -6.41
CA GLY A 367 -4.98 -34.93 -6.47
C GLY A 367 -6.44 -35.25 -6.14
N GLY A 368 -7.37 -34.35 -6.44
CA GLY A 368 -8.81 -34.51 -6.23
C GLY A 368 -9.20 -34.51 -4.76
N LYS A 369 -8.42 -33.88 -3.89
CA LYS A 369 -8.63 -33.80 -2.44
C LYS A 369 -9.25 -32.46 -2.02
N TYR A 370 -9.71 -32.44 -0.77
CA TYR A 370 -10.26 -31.25 -0.10
C TYR A 370 -9.65 -31.12 1.30
N GLY A 371 -9.54 -29.90 1.78
CA GLY A 371 -9.01 -29.64 3.12
C GLY A 371 -9.17 -28.19 3.55
N THR A 372 -8.87 -27.93 4.83
CA THR A 372 -8.98 -26.61 5.41
C THR A 372 -7.62 -25.92 5.48
N LYS A 373 -7.62 -24.62 5.19
CA LYS A 373 -6.48 -23.74 5.44
C LYS A 373 -6.95 -22.46 6.14
N SER A 374 -6.01 -21.78 6.80
CA SER A 374 -6.25 -20.50 7.46
C SER A 374 -5.24 -19.47 6.95
N GLY A 375 -5.65 -18.23 6.81
CA GLY A 375 -4.79 -17.13 6.37
C GLY A 375 -5.59 -15.99 5.73
N THR A 376 -5.02 -14.81 5.62
CA THR A 376 -5.53 -13.75 4.74
C THR A 376 -5.52 -14.21 3.28
N SER A 377 -4.67 -15.19 2.96
CA SER A 377 -4.65 -15.93 1.69
C SER A 377 -5.97 -16.66 1.38
N MET A 378 -6.76 -17.03 2.38
CA MET A 378 -8.08 -17.65 2.21
C MET A 378 -9.20 -16.61 2.24
N ALA A 379 -8.97 -15.44 2.82
CA ALA A 379 -9.90 -14.32 2.77
C ALA A 379 -9.89 -13.61 1.39
N CYS A 380 -8.72 -13.39 0.82
CA CYS A 380 -8.51 -12.81 -0.50
C CYS A 380 -9.39 -13.46 -1.60
N PRO A 381 -9.42 -14.80 -1.76
CA PRO A 381 -10.24 -15.45 -2.80
C PRO A 381 -11.75 -15.28 -2.62
N HIS A 382 -12.28 -15.07 -1.42
CA HIS A 382 -13.69 -14.73 -1.23
C HIS A 382 -14.03 -13.37 -1.88
N VAL A 383 -13.14 -12.40 -1.74
CA VAL A 383 -13.28 -11.07 -2.37
C VAL A 383 -13.08 -11.17 -3.88
N THR A 384 -12.06 -11.89 -4.32
CA THR A 384 -11.80 -12.16 -5.75
C THR A 384 -13.01 -12.83 -6.43
N GLY A 385 -13.57 -13.84 -5.78
CA GLY A 385 -14.76 -14.54 -6.28
C GLY A 385 -15.98 -13.62 -6.36
N THR A 386 -16.20 -12.79 -5.35
CA THR A 386 -17.29 -11.80 -5.36
C THR A 386 -17.09 -10.75 -6.44
N ALA A 387 -15.87 -10.27 -6.67
CA ALA A 387 -15.54 -9.39 -7.79
C ALA A 387 -15.88 -10.03 -9.15
N GLY A 388 -15.60 -11.33 -9.29
CA GLY A 388 -15.96 -12.13 -10.47
C GLY A 388 -17.47 -12.22 -10.70
N LEU A 389 -18.27 -12.41 -9.62
CA LEU A 389 -19.73 -12.39 -9.68
C LEU A 389 -20.25 -11.02 -10.13
N ILE A 390 -19.74 -9.93 -9.53
CA ILE A 390 -20.13 -8.55 -9.88
C ILE A 390 -19.84 -8.27 -11.35
N ALA A 391 -18.63 -8.56 -11.83
CA ALA A 391 -18.25 -8.33 -13.22
C ALA A 391 -19.04 -9.23 -14.20
N SER A 392 -19.50 -10.39 -13.77
CA SER A 392 -20.38 -11.27 -14.56
C SER A 392 -21.82 -10.73 -14.64
N ALA A 393 -22.33 -10.17 -13.54
CA ALA A 393 -23.68 -9.58 -13.49
C ALA A 393 -23.75 -8.20 -14.13
N PHE A 394 -22.68 -7.41 -14.00
CA PHE A 394 -22.60 -6.02 -14.45
C PHE A 394 -21.33 -5.77 -15.29
N PRO A 395 -21.26 -6.32 -16.54
CA PRO A 395 -20.03 -6.29 -17.36
C PRO A 395 -19.61 -4.90 -17.82
N GLN A 396 -20.45 -3.89 -17.62
CA GLN A 396 -20.14 -2.48 -17.93
C GLN A 396 -19.34 -1.78 -16.80
N LEU A 397 -19.25 -2.38 -15.61
CA LEU A 397 -18.56 -1.75 -14.50
C LEU A 397 -17.04 -1.77 -14.67
N THR A 398 -16.42 -0.66 -14.36
CA THR A 398 -14.96 -0.54 -14.29
C THR A 398 -14.40 -1.25 -13.05
N PRO A 399 -13.09 -1.59 -13.01
CA PRO A 399 -12.46 -2.14 -11.81
C PRO A 399 -12.66 -1.29 -10.55
N LEU A 400 -12.65 0.04 -10.67
CA LEU A 400 -12.87 0.96 -9.55
C LEU A 400 -14.30 0.89 -9.03
N GLN A 401 -15.29 0.81 -9.91
CA GLN A 401 -16.69 0.66 -9.51
C GLN A 401 -16.96 -0.70 -8.83
N ILE A 402 -16.25 -1.76 -9.27
CA ILE A 402 -16.33 -3.06 -8.59
C ILE A 402 -15.67 -2.98 -7.19
N LYS A 403 -14.52 -2.30 -7.08
CA LYS A 403 -13.89 -2.03 -5.78
C LYS A 403 -14.85 -1.29 -4.84
N ASP A 404 -15.48 -0.24 -5.31
CA ASP A 404 -16.44 0.54 -4.53
C ASP A 404 -17.58 -0.33 -4.01
N ARG A 405 -18.24 -1.14 -4.88
CA ARG A 405 -19.27 -2.08 -4.46
C ARG A 405 -18.78 -3.05 -3.39
N LEU A 406 -17.59 -3.61 -3.52
CA LEU A 406 -17.01 -4.51 -2.52
C LEU A 406 -16.78 -3.83 -1.17
N VAL A 407 -16.29 -2.59 -1.20
CA VAL A 407 -15.92 -1.84 0.00
C VAL A 407 -17.15 -1.27 0.72
N TYR A 408 -18.10 -0.71 -0.03
CA TYR A 408 -19.24 -0.01 0.55
C TYR A 408 -20.38 -0.96 0.94
N SER A 409 -20.51 -2.12 0.32
CA SER A 409 -21.54 -3.13 0.64
C SER A 409 -21.18 -4.07 1.81
N THR A 410 -20.08 -3.82 2.53
CA THR A 410 -19.67 -4.66 3.66
C THR A 410 -20.68 -4.63 4.81
N ASP A 411 -20.76 -5.71 5.58
CA ASP A 411 -21.44 -5.72 6.87
C ASP A 411 -20.54 -5.07 7.93
N PRO A 412 -20.89 -3.88 8.47
CA PRO A 412 -20.06 -3.20 9.45
C PRO A 412 -20.00 -3.99 10.75
N LEU A 413 -18.80 -4.18 11.29
CA LEU A 413 -18.57 -4.91 12.53
C LEU A 413 -17.79 -4.03 13.52
N PRO A 414 -18.26 -3.86 14.77
CA PRO A 414 -17.56 -3.06 15.78
C PRO A 414 -16.10 -3.51 16.00
N SER A 415 -15.84 -4.82 15.86
CA SER A 415 -14.51 -5.42 15.99
C SER A 415 -13.53 -5.00 14.87
N LEU A 416 -14.03 -4.53 13.73
CA LEU A 416 -13.28 -4.12 12.54
C LEU A 416 -13.24 -2.62 12.32
N ALA A 417 -13.99 -1.82 13.06
CA ALA A 417 -14.15 -0.37 12.85
C ALA A 417 -12.84 0.43 12.85
N GLN A 418 -11.79 -0.06 13.51
CA GLN A 418 -10.44 0.56 13.53
C GLN A 418 -9.38 -0.31 12.83
N LYS A 419 -9.81 -1.33 12.06
CA LYS A 419 -8.92 -2.33 11.46
C LYS A 419 -8.94 -2.34 9.94
N SER A 420 -9.93 -1.69 9.31
CA SER A 420 -10.03 -1.53 7.86
C SER A 420 -10.72 -0.23 7.48
N ILE A 421 -10.60 0.15 6.21
CA ILE A 421 -11.26 1.31 5.61
C ILE A 421 -12.78 1.13 5.70
N SER A 422 -13.30 -0.04 5.33
CA SER A 422 -14.75 -0.33 5.42
C SER A 422 -15.25 -0.53 6.85
N GLY A 423 -14.38 -0.90 7.80
CA GLY A 423 -14.82 -1.32 9.13
C GLY A 423 -15.72 -2.55 9.10
N GLY A 424 -15.74 -3.32 8.01
CA GLY A 424 -16.71 -4.38 7.78
C GLY A 424 -16.15 -5.64 7.14
N ARG A 425 -17.01 -6.67 7.12
CA ARG A 425 -16.78 -7.94 6.43
C ARG A 425 -17.52 -7.95 5.09
N LEU A 426 -16.93 -8.55 4.07
CA LEU A 426 -17.53 -8.78 2.75
C LEU A 426 -18.96 -9.31 2.84
N ASN A 427 -19.87 -8.70 2.05
CA ASN A 427 -21.21 -9.21 1.79
C ASN A 427 -21.49 -9.26 0.29
N ALA A 428 -21.44 -10.45 -0.29
CA ALA A 428 -21.58 -10.66 -1.73
C ALA A 428 -23.00 -10.34 -2.23
N ALA A 429 -24.01 -10.56 -1.40
CA ALA A 429 -25.40 -10.27 -1.78
C ALA A 429 -25.65 -8.76 -1.91
N LYS A 430 -25.18 -7.98 -0.97
CA LYS A 430 -25.29 -6.51 -1.03
C LYS A 430 -24.48 -5.96 -2.20
N ALA A 431 -23.26 -6.48 -2.43
CA ALA A 431 -22.41 -6.05 -3.54
C ALA A 431 -23.02 -6.33 -4.93
N LEU A 432 -23.98 -7.25 -5.02
CA LEU A 432 -24.75 -7.59 -6.23
C LEU A 432 -26.12 -6.89 -6.31
N SER A 433 -26.44 -5.98 -5.40
CA SER A 433 -27.68 -5.20 -5.48
C SER A 433 -27.76 -4.42 -6.80
N ASP A 434 -28.93 -4.38 -7.43
CA ASP A 434 -29.19 -3.58 -8.65
C ASP A 434 -29.72 -2.18 -8.27
N ASP A 435 -29.13 -1.60 -7.24
CA ASP A 435 -29.44 -0.24 -6.88
C ASP A 435 -28.78 0.76 -7.85
N ARG A 436 -29.57 1.72 -8.35
CA ARG A 436 -29.17 2.75 -9.32
C ARG A 436 -29.44 4.17 -8.84
N LEU A 437 -30.01 4.32 -7.64
CA LEU A 437 -30.33 5.62 -7.08
C LEU A 437 -29.13 6.13 -6.29
N SER A 438 -28.75 7.37 -6.53
CA SER A 438 -27.63 7.98 -5.82
C SER A 438 -28.11 8.67 -4.53
N PRO A 439 -27.28 8.73 -3.49
CA PRO A 439 -27.52 9.55 -2.32
C PRO A 439 -27.72 11.03 -2.67
N ALA A 440 -28.40 11.78 -1.81
CA ALA A 440 -28.44 13.24 -1.95
C ALA A 440 -27.12 13.87 -1.53
N ALA A 441 -26.76 14.99 -2.17
CA ALA A 441 -25.73 15.88 -1.65
C ALA A 441 -26.28 16.72 -0.49
N PRO A 442 -25.50 17.01 0.58
CA PRO A 442 -25.94 17.88 1.67
C PRO A 442 -26.04 19.33 1.21
N ASN A 443 -27.05 20.03 1.69
CA ASN A 443 -27.27 21.45 1.35
C ASN A 443 -26.42 22.40 2.22
N ASP A 444 -25.79 21.88 3.28
CA ASP A 444 -25.11 22.64 4.32
C ASP A 444 -23.61 22.32 4.41
N PHE A 445 -23.02 21.74 3.37
CA PHE A 445 -21.60 21.46 3.34
C PHE A 445 -20.76 22.76 3.40
N HIS A 446 -19.96 22.91 4.45
CA HIS A 446 -19.19 24.13 4.66
C HIS A 446 -17.90 23.88 5.46
N ILE A 447 -16.96 24.81 5.34
CA ILE A 447 -15.74 24.85 6.14
C ILE A 447 -15.97 25.82 7.31
N ALA A 448 -15.88 25.31 8.53
CA ALA A 448 -16.03 26.06 9.77
C ALA A 448 -14.70 26.10 10.57
N ASP A 449 -14.68 26.91 11.63
CA ASP A 449 -13.63 26.97 12.63
C ASP A 449 -12.20 26.98 12.05
N THR A 450 -11.99 27.89 11.08
CA THR A 450 -10.70 28.03 10.42
C THR A 450 -9.63 28.60 11.35
N HIS A 451 -8.49 27.94 11.40
CA HIS A 451 -7.31 28.41 12.12
C HIS A 451 -6.02 28.07 11.35
N SER A 452 -4.87 28.59 11.79
CA SER A 452 -3.61 28.39 11.06
C SER A 452 -3.13 26.95 10.97
N LYS A 453 -3.60 26.06 11.84
CA LYS A 453 -3.28 24.64 11.88
C LYS A 453 -4.34 23.79 11.16
N GLY A 454 -5.40 24.37 10.60
CA GLY A 454 -6.44 23.63 9.87
C GLY A 454 -7.84 24.22 9.95
N ALA A 455 -8.83 23.37 9.74
CA ALA A 455 -10.25 23.70 9.75
C ALA A 455 -11.12 22.50 10.11
N ARG A 456 -12.32 22.77 10.57
CA ARG A 456 -13.40 21.79 10.65
C ARG A 456 -14.27 21.92 9.40
N ILE A 457 -14.57 20.79 8.76
CA ILE A 457 -15.47 20.69 7.62
C ILE A 457 -16.73 19.98 8.12
N SER A 458 -17.89 20.55 7.88
CA SER A 458 -19.16 20.10 8.46
C SER A 458 -20.24 19.91 7.40
N TRP A 459 -21.12 18.93 7.63
CA TRP A 459 -22.26 18.61 6.77
C TRP A 459 -23.34 17.86 7.56
N THR A 460 -24.54 17.82 7.01
CA THR A 460 -25.63 16.95 7.51
C THR A 460 -25.67 15.64 6.73
N GLY A 461 -25.83 14.52 7.42
CA GLY A 461 -25.96 13.18 6.86
C GLY A 461 -27.15 13.08 5.91
N THR A 462 -26.97 12.45 4.76
CA THR A 462 -27.97 12.30 3.69
C THR A 462 -28.50 10.86 3.66
N GLY A 463 -29.57 10.65 2.90
CA GLY A 463 -30.15 9.32 2.70
C GLY A 463 -29.40 8.55 1.62
N ASP A 464 -29.67 7.27 1.58
CA ASP A 464 -29.11 6.30 0.64
C ASP A 464 -29.63 6.54 -0.78
N ASP A 465 -30.97 6.64 -0.92
CA ASP A 465 -31.65 7.04 -2.14
C ASP A 465 -32.15 8.50 -2.03
N GLY A 466 -31.31 9.45 -2.40
CA GLY A 466 -31.60 10.86 -2.16
C GLY A 466 -31.60 11.17 -0.66
N TRP A 467 -32.77 11.56 -0.12
CA TRP A 467 -33.00 11.81 1.31
C TRP A 467 -33.83 10.70 1.99
N LYS A 468 -33.94 9.52 1.41
CA LYS A 468 -34.80 8.41 1.83
C LYS A 468 -34.00 7.11 1.92
N SER A 469 -34.71 6.04 2.23
CA SER A 469 -34.27 4.63 2.16
C SER A 469 -33.13 4.24 3.11
N GLY A 470 -32.95 4.96 4.20
CA GLY A 470 -31.86 4.73 5.14
C GLY A 470 -30.72 5.76 5.00
N PRO A 471 -29.70 5.71 5.84
CA PRO A 471 -28.56 6.61 5.76
C PRO A 471 -27.61 6.21 4.63
N ALA A 472 -26.97 7.19 3.98
CA ALA A 472 -25.85 6.92 3.08
C ALA A 472 -24.77 6.10 3.79
N THR A 473 -24.19 5.13 3.08
CA THR A 473 -23.25 4.18 3.66
C THR A 473 -21.94 4.86 4.05
N ALA A 474 -21.49 5.85 3.29
CA ALA A 474 -20.26 6.57 3.57
C ALA A 474 -20.31 8.01 3.05
N PHE A 475 -19.36 8.80 3.53
CA PHE A 475 -19.10 10.15 3.06
C PHE A 475 -17.65 10.27 2.61
N GLU A 476 -17.42 10.83 1.44
CA GLU A 476 -16.11 11.16 0.92
C GLU A 476 -15.90 12.66 1.02
N VAL A 477 -14.91 13.08 1.80
CA VAL A 477 -14.50 14.49 1.92
C VAL A 477 -13.07 14.61 1.44
N ARG A 478 -12.87 15.47 0.47
CA ARG A 478 -11.54 15.74 -0.10
C ARG A 478 -11.15 17.19 0.05
N VAL A 479 -9.84 17.44 0.16
CA VAL A 479 -9.30 18.79 0.35
C VAL A 479 -8.12 19.04 -0.59
N SER A 480 -7.97 20.31 -1.00
CA SER A 480 -6.90 20.72 -1.92
C SER A 480 -6.61 22.23 -1.73
N PRO A 481 -5.38 22.71 -2.02
CA PRO A 481 -5.10 24.13 -2.17
C PRO A 481 -5.67 24.71 -3.48
N GLN A 482 -6.08 23.88 -4.42
CA GLN A 482 -6.69 24.26 -5.70
C GLN A 482 -8.16 23.84 -5.72
N PRO A 483 -9.00 24.49 -6.55
CA PRO A 483 -10.40 24.07 -6.74
C PRO A 483 -10.50 22.59 -7.12
N ILE A 484 -11.40 21.87 -6.46
CA ILE A 484 -11.67 20.47 -6.75
C ILE A 484 -12.78 20.37 -7.80
N THR A 485 -12.57 19.57 -8.83
CA THR A 485 -13.50 19.25 -9.92
C THR A 485 -13.63 17.74 -10.07
N GLU A 486 -14.57 17.25 -10.85
CA GLU A 486 -14.69 15.82 -11.15
C GLU A 486 -13.40 15.24 -11.77
N GLU A 487 -12.70 16.04 -12.60
CA GLU A 487 -11.47 15.60 -13.27
C GLU A 487 -10.25 15.44 -12.33
N ASN A 488 -10.22 16.21 -11.24
CA ASN A 488 -9.11 16.17 -10.29
C ASN A 488 -9.49 15.62 -8.92
N TRP A 489 -10.72 15.09 -8.78
CA TRP A 489 -11.25 14.53 -7.53
C TRP A 489 -10.27 13.55 -6.88
N GLU A 490 -9.78 12.56 -7.65
CA GLU A 490 -8.90 11.51 -7.13
C GLU A 490 -7.50 12.01 -6.72
N LYS A 491 -7.09 13.19 -7.20
CA LYS A 491 -5.81 13.83 -6.83
C LYS A 491 -5.88 14.66 -5.56
N ALA A 492 -7.09 14.97 -5.09
CA ALA A 492 -7.30 15.73 -3.87
C ALA A 492 -7.15 14.82 -2.64
N ALA A 493 -6.55 15.35 -1.57
CA ALA A 493 -6.31 14.58 -0.34
C ALA A 493 -7.63 14.18 0.34
N SER A 494 -7.80 12.90 0.64
CA SER A 494 -8.96 12.37 1.35
C SER A 494 -8.85 12.64 2.85
N LEU A 495 -9.97 12.96 3.48
CA LEU A 495 -10.08 13.09 4.93
C LEU A 495 -10.82 11.89 5.52
N PRO A 496 -10.44 11.41 6.71
CA PRO A 496 -11.22 10.41 7.45
C PRO A 496 -12.64 10.93 7.76
N THR A 497 -13.64 10.14 7.42
CA THR A 497 -15.05 10.44 7.65
C THR A 497 -15.73 9.33 8.45
N PRO A 498 -16.80 9.64 9.23
CA PRO A 498 -17.59 8.62 9.88
C PRO A 498 -18.39 7.81 8.86
N ARG A 499 -18.71 6.56 9.20
CA ARG A 499 -19.58 5.68 8.42
C ARG A 499 -20.91 5.43 9.16
N GLY A 500 -21.96 5.10 8.41
CA GLY A 500 -23.23 4.67 8.97
C GLY A 500 -23.96 5.76 9.74
N ALA A 501 -23.94 6.96 9.24
CA ALA A 501 -24.48 8.14 9.89
C ALA A 501 -25.96 8.32 9.58
N GLU A 502 -26.80 8.53 10.60
CA GLU A 502 -28.24 8.76 10.43
C GLU A 502 -28.53 10.00 9.59
N ILE A 503 -29.62 9.95 8.81
CA ILE A 503 -30.12 11.10 8.02
C ILE A 503 -30.42 12.27 8.97
N GLY A 504 -29.96 13.45 8.61
CA GLY A 504 -30.15 14.66 9.40
C GLY A 504 -29.19 14.84 10.58
N GLN A 505 -28.31 13.89 10.85
CA GLN A 505 -27.27 14.01 11.87
C GLN A 505 -26.12 14.88 11.37
N PHE A 506 -25.60 15.75 12.23
CA PHE A 506 -24.42 16.57 11.92
C PHE A 506 -23.13 15.76 12.02
N HIS A 507 -22.30 15.90 10.99
CA HIS A 507 -20.98 15.30 10.89
C HIS A 507 -19.91 16.33 10.64
N HIS A 508 -18.67 15.95 10.94
CA HIS A 508 -17.51 16.78 10.63
C HIS A 508 -16.25 15.93 10.41
N ALA A 509 -15.39 16.46 9.56
CA ALA A 509 -14.01 16.02 9.37
C ALA A 509 -13.05 17.16 9.72
N PHE A 510 -11.85 16.80 10.15
CA PHE A 510 -10.82 17.77 10.51
C PHE A 510 -9.70 17.75 9.49
N PHE A 511 -9.42 18.89 8.90
CA PHE A 511 -8.22 19.11 8.12
C PHE A 511 -7.14 19.72 9.02
N HIS A 512 -5.95 19.11 9.01
CA HIS A 512 -4.79 19.60 9.75
C HIS A 512 -3.65 19.93 8.80
N GLN A 513 -2.97 21.04 9.08
CA GLN A 513 -1.74 21.44 8.38
C GLN A 513 -0.75 22.03 9.38
N ALA A 514 0.53 22.00 9.03
CA ALA A 514 1.52 22.80 9.75
C ALA A 514 1.21 24.29 9.58
N PRO A 515 1.46 25.13 10.59
CA PRO A 515 1.27 26.57 10.51
C PRO A 515 2.01 27.18 9.33
N GLN A 516 1.36 28.05 8.57
CA GLN A 516 1.92 28.72 7.38
C GLN A 516 2.21 30.18 7.67
N LYS A 517 3.32 30.72 7.13
CA LYS A 517 3.68 32.15 7.24
C LYS A 517 2.65 33.06 6.55
N ASN A 518 2.07 32.59 5.45
CA ASN A 518 1.06 33.28 4.67
C ASN A 518 -0.30 32.61 4.80
N PRO A 519 -1.40 33.32 4.64
CA PRO A 519 -2.71 32.72 4.54
C PRO A 519 -2.75 31.71 3.39
N THR A 520 -3.41 30.58 3.61
CA THR A 520 -3.59 29.53 2.59
C THR A 520 -5.06 29.37 2.24
N ILE A 521 -5.34 29.03 0.98
CA ILE A 521 -6.70 28.71 0.55
C ILE A 521 -6.90 27.21 0.73
N LEU A 522 -8.02 26.85 1.37
CA LEU A 522 -8.50 25.48 1.48
C LEU A 522 -9.75 25.37 0.62
N HIS A 523 -9.73 24.46 -0.34
CA HIS A 523 -10.92 23.97 -1.03
C HIS A 523 -11.28 22.61 -0.44
N ALA A 524 -12.55 22.38 -0.16
CA ALA A 524 -13.09 21.10 0.24
C ALA A 524 -14.19 20.70 -0.73
N ALA A 525 -14.32 19.40 -0.98
CA ALA A 525 -15.40 18.83 -1.77
C ALA A 525 -15.93 17.56 -1.08
N PHE A 526 -17.19 17.26 -1.32
CA PHE A 526 -17.93 16.18 -0.66
C PHE A 526 -18.75 15.40 -1.66
N LYS A 527 -18.82 14.08 -1.46
CA LYS A 527 -19.80 13.16 -2.05
C LYS A 527 -20.31 12.21 -0.98
N ALA A 528 -21.62 11.93 -0.97
CA ALA A 528 -22.20 10.79 -0.24
C ALA A 528 -22.14 9.55 -1.13
N VAL A 529 -22.05 8.38 -0.52
CA VAL A 529 -21.90 7.09 -1.21
C VAL A 529 -22.87 6.07 -0.59
N ASP A 530 -23.61 5.34 -1.41
CA ASP A 530 -24.50 4.24 -1.01
C ASP A 530 -23.77 2.90 -0.86
N GLU A 531 -24.50 1.82 -0.55
CA GLU A 531 -23.96 0.49 -0.35
C GLU A 531 -23.46 -0.20 -1.64
N VAL A 532 -23.82 0.33 -2.82
CA VAL A 532 -23.33 -0.19 -4.10
C VAL A 532 -22.34 0.74 -4.81
N GLY A 533 -21.98 1.85 -4.16
CA GLY A 533 -20.96 2.78 -4.64
C GLY A 533 -21.48 3.89 -5.56
N ASN A 534 -22.83 4.10 -5.68
CA ASN A 534 -23.33 5.29 -6.34
C ASN A 534 -22.98 6.52 -5.51
N ARG A 535 -22.59 7.61 -6.18
CA ARG A 535 -22.17 8.85 -5.53
C ARG A 535 -23.17 9.96 -5.78
N SER A 536 -23.40 10.78 -4.77
CA SER A 536 -24.15 12.03 -4.92
C SER A 536 -23.47 13.00 -5.89
N GLU A 537 -24.16 14.04 -6.30
CA GLU A 537 -23.53 15.20 -6.90
C GLU A 537 -22.46 15.78 -5.95
N MET A 538 -21.37 16.28 -6.53
CA MET A 538 -20.30 16.89 -5.76
C MET A 538 -20.70 18.28 -5.27
N VAL A 539 -20.60 18.52 -3.96
CA VAL A 539 -20.69 19.87 -3.39
C VAL A 539 -19.34 20.35 -2.91
N THR A 540 -19.09 21.66 -3.02
CA THR A 540 -17.80 22.25 -2.71
C THR A 540 -17.92 23.40 -1.73
N ALA A 541 -16.86 23.60 -0.94
CA ALA A 541 -16.70 24.74 -0.04
C ALA A 541 -15.28 25.30 -0.15
N ARG A 542 -15.11 26.58 0.20
CA ARG A 542 -13.82 27.28 0.18
C ARG A 542 -13.67 28.13 1.42
N ALA A 543 -12.48 28.13 2.02
CA ALA A 543 -12.14 29.03 3.11
C ALA A 543 -10.69 29.52 2.98
N VAL A 544 -10.37 30.59 3.70
CA VAL A 544 -9.01 31.09 3.88
C VAL A 544 -8.55 30.70 5.28
N LEU A 545 -7.50 29.91 5.37
CA LEU A 545 -6.84 29.61 6.64
C LEU A 545 -5.88 30.73 6.96
N PRO A 546 -5.96 31.34 8.17
CA PRO A 546 -5.11 32.46 8.54
C PRO A 546 -3.65 32.03 8.70
N SER A 547 -2.74 32.97 8.47
CA SER A 547 -1.30 32.77 8.71
C SER A 547 -0.98 32.67 10.20
N THR A 548 0.18 32.07 10.49
CA THR A 548 0.80 32.14 11.81
C THR A 548 2.07 32.98 11.69
N PRO A 549 2.16 34.13 12.35
CA PRO A 549 3.36 34.97 12.31
C PRO A 549 4.60 34.25 12.80
N VAL A 550 5.74 34.53 12.19
CA VAL A 550 7.05 34.15 12.72
C VAL A 550 7.39 35.09 13.88
N ILE A 551 7.63 34.52 15.06
CA ILE A 551 7.98 35.28 16.26
C ILE A 551 9.48 35.31 16.51
N HIS A 552 10.18 34.22 16.17
CA HIS A 552 11.63 34.13 16.22
C HIS A 552 12.14 33.40 14.97
N GLN A 553 13.27 33.88 14.43
CA GLN A 553 13.93 33.27 13.27
C GLN A 553 15.46 33.36 13.44
N ASP A 554 16.17 32.32 13.05
CA ASP A 554 17.62 32.31 12.90
C ASP A 554 17.98 31.43 11.68
N ASP A 555 18.52 32.04 10.65
CA ASP A 555 18.98 31.41 9.40
C ASP A 555 20.48 31.16 9.42
N PHE A 556 21.16 31.48 10.54
CA PHE A 556 22.59 31.32 10.79
C PHE A 556 23.54 32.03 9.81
N GLU A 557 23.04 32.87 8.90
CA GLU A 557 23.88 33.58 7.93
C GLU A 557 24.72 34.71 8.57
N ALA A 558 24.34 35.16 9.77
CA ALA A 558 25.10 36.15 10.52
C ALA A 558 26.50 35.64 10.90
N PRO A 559 27.53 36.53 10.97
CA PRO A 559 28.89 36.10 11.36
C PRO A 559 28.98 35.48 12.74
N THR A 560 28.05 35.79 13.61
CA THR A 560 27.93 35.23 14.99
C THR A 560 26.50 34.79 15.22
N SER A 561 26.31 33.59 15.73
CA SER A 561 25.03 33.05 16.15
C SER A 561 24.82 33.19 17.66
N ALA A 562 23.59 33.44 18.10
CA ALA A 562 23.22 33.44 19.51
C ALA A 562 23.15 32.00 20.07
N TRP A 563 23.11 30.99 19.21
CA TRP A 563 23.19 29.60 19.61
C TRP A 563 24.60 29.24 20.06
N LYS A 564 24.70 28.30 20.99
CA LYS A 564 25.95 27.84 21.58
C LYS A 564 26.19 26.38 21.25
N GLY A 565 27.26 26.08 20.52
CA GLY A 565 27.72 24.74 20.26
C GLY A 565 28.76 24.29 21.28
N GLU A 566 28.57 23.11 21.87
CA GLU A 566 29.52 22.43 22.74
C GLU A 566 29.92 21.10 22.10
N GLY A 567 31.18 20.69 22.38
CA GLY A 567 31.73 19.48 21.77
C GLY A 567 32.11 19.70 20.30
N ARG A 568 31.34 19.12 19.37
CA ARG A 568 31.67 19.13 17.94
C ARG A 568 30.75 20.03 17.11
N TRP A 569 29.77 20.65 17.70
CA TRP A 569 28.93 21.60 17.00
C TRP A 569 29.70 22.86 16.62
N GLN A 570 29.73 23.17 15.34
CA GLN A 570 30.40 24.33 14.77
C GLN A 570 29.55 24.96 13.68
N LEU A 571 29.58 26.28 13.57
CA LEU A 571 29.01 27.01 12.45
C LEU A 571 29.95 26.83 11.23
N THR A 572 29.44 26.29 10.12
CA THR A 572 30.21 25.94 8.92
C THR A 572 29.48 26.31 7.66
N ASP A 573 30.20 26.55 6.57
CA ASP A 573 29.58 26.77 5.27
C ASP A 573 29.15 25.42 4.66
N ASP A 574 27.90 25.35 4.20
CA ASP A 574 27.31 24.24 3.45
C ASP A 574 27.09 24.68 1.99
N PRO A 575 27.46 23.85 0.99
CA PRO A 575 27.36 24.24 -0.42
C PRO A 575 25.94 24.49 -0.90
N GLU A 576 24.94 23.91 -0.26
CA GLU A 576 23.53 24.00 -0.66
C GLU A 576 22.74 25.06 0.13
N ARG A 577 23.19 25.42 1.34
CA ARG A 577 22.41 26.16 2.32
C ARG A 577 23.05 27.43 2.85
N GLY A 578 24.31 27.71 2.52
CA GLY A 578 25.06 28.78 3.17
C GLY A 578 25.63 28.35 4.52
N ARG A 579 25.45 29.15 5.57
CA ARG A 579 25.97 28.83 6.90
C ARG A 579 24.99 27.99 7.69
N VAL A 580 25.48 26.88 8.24
CA VAL A 580 24.70 25.93 9.01
C VAL A 580 25.42 25.53 10.29
N TRP A 581 24.68 25.16 11.35
CA TRP A 581 25.27 24.46 12.47
C TRP A 581 25.47 22.99 12.10
N SER A 582 26.73 22.52 12.19
CA SER A 582 27.12 21.16 11.85
C SER A 582 27.92 20.50 12.97
N CYS A 583 27.52 19.29 13.33
CA CYS A 583 28.27 18.42 14.23
C CYS A 583 29.17 17.49 13.42
N LYS A 584 30.32 18.01 12.94
CA LYS A 584 31.27 17.28 12.08
C LYS A 584 32.12 16.28 12.84
N LYS A 585 32.65 15.31 12.11
CA LYS A 585 33.41 14.19 12.64
C LYS A 585 34.92 14.46 12.75
N LYS A 586 35.46 14.29 13.93
CA LYS A 586 36.81 13.73 14.19
C LYS A 586 36.59 12.66 15.26
N ILE A 587 37.13 11.47 15.02
CA ILE A 587 36.89 10.30 15.88
C ILE A 587 37.36 10.56 17.31
N PRO A 588 36.49 10.57 18.34
CA PRO A 588 36.85 10.32 19.70
C PRO A 588 36.27 9.00 20.22
N ALA A 589 36.69 8.59 21.41
CA ALA A 589 36.20 7.40 22.08
C ALA A 589 34.66 7.36 22.15
N SER A 590 34.06 6.16 22.11
CA SER A 590 32.60 5.97 22.28
C SER A 590 32.08 6.68 23.52
N GLY A 591 30.86 7.25 23.46
CA GLY A 591 30.20 7.89 24.60
C GLY A 591 30.40 9.40 24.70
N THR A 592 30.84 10.11 23.64
CA THR A 592 30.92 11.57 23.66
C THR A 592 29.62 12.24 23.26
N TYR A 593 29.13 13.12 24.11
CA TYR A 593 28.01 14.02 23.85
C TYR A 593 28.47 15.31 23.21
N SER A 594 27.71 15.80 22.24
CA SER A 594 27.85 17.14 21.69
C SER A 594 26.50 17.83 21.70
N VAL A 595 26.46 19.06 22.16
CA VAL A 595 25.20 19.78 22.41
C VAL A 595 25.20 21.11 21.66
N LEU A 596 24.09 21.42 20.99
CA LEU A 596 23.78 22.72 20.43
C LEU A 596 22.59 23.29 21.18
N THR A 597 22.74 24.47 21.80
CA THR A 597 21.72 25.08 22.64
C THR A 597 21.32 26.43 22.09
N SER A 598 20.03 26.70 21.99
CA SER A 598 19.47 27.99 21.58
C SER A 598 19.60 29.07 22.67
N PRO A 599 19.44 30.34 22.30
CA PRO A 599 19.05 31.37 23.28
C PRO A 599 17.66 31.06 23.87
N ASP A 600 17.28 31.84 24.91
CA ASP A 600 15.91 31.79 25.43
C ASP A 600 14.96 32.47 24.45
N TYR A 601 13.87 31.78 24.09
CA TYR A 601 12.78 32.29 23.28
C TYR A 601 11.58 32.62 24.19
N ASP A 602 11.07 33.83 24.07
CA ASP A 602 9.96 34.33 24.90
C ASP A 602 8.62 34.06 24.23
N LEU A 603 7.88 33.05 24.72
CA LEU A 603 6.52 32.72 24.30
C LEU A 603 5.46 33.22 25.28
N SER A 604 5.82 34.12 26.24
CA SER A 604 4.92 34.57 27.31
C SER A 604 3.67 35.30 26.81
N LYS A 605 3.71 35.84 25.58
CA LYS A 605 2.61 36.56 24.92
C LYS A 605 2.16 35.85 23.63
N THR A 606 2.30 34.54 23.55
CA THR A 606 1.95 33.80 22.35
C THR A 606 1.01 32.65 22.65
N THR A 607 0.27 32.25 21.63
CA THR A 607 -0.58 31.07 21.63
C THR A 607 -0.37 30.30 20.33
N GLN A 608 -0.63 28.99 20.33
CA GLN A 608 -0.46 28.12 19.18
C GLN A 608 0.98 28.18 18.62
N SER A 609 1.96 28.13 19.53
CA SER A 609 3.37 28.16 19.16
C SER A 609 3.83 26.89 18.49
N PHE A 610 4.74 27.01 17.53
CA PHE A 610 5.22 25.92 16.69
C PHE A 610 6.68 26.14 16.33
N LEU A 611 7.51 25.08 16.47
CA LEU A 611 8.90 25.07 16.04
C LEU A 611 9.02 24.50 14.64
N ARG A 612 9.83 25.13 13.81
CA ARG A 612 10.21 24.63 12.48
C ARG A 612 11.71 24.82 12.28
N PHE A 613 12.36 23.82 11.71
CA PHE A 613 13.75 23.93 11.23
C PHE A 613 14.03 22.86 10.17
N GLU A 614 15.19 22.93 9.55
CA GLU A 614 15.66 21.92 8.61
C GLU A 614 16.85 21.16 9.19
N SER A 615 16.90 19.85 8.95
CA SER A 615 18.02 19.00 9.39
C SER A 615 18.45 18.04 8.30
N ARG A 616 19.74 17.72 8.30
CA ARG A 616 20.34 16.67 7.47
C ARG A 616 21.25 15.83 8.34
N GLN A 617 21.13 14.52 8.22
CA GLN A 617 21.97 13.58 8.94
C GLN A 617 22.62 12.61 7.96
N ASP A 618 23.93 12.54 7.96
CA ASP A 618 24.71 11.56 7.20
C ASP A 618 25.06 10.40 8.15
N PHE A 619 24.26 9.33 8.10
CA PHE A 619 24.31 8.26 9.10
C PHE A 619 25.00 6.95 8.71
N ASP A 620 25.69 6.43 9.73
CA ASP A 620 25.56 5.03 10.13
C ASP A 620 24.84 4.94 11.49
N TRP A 621 24.26 3.80 11.85
CA TRP A 621 23.38 3.48 12.99
C TRP A 621 23.89 3.86 14.39
N THR A 622 24.99 4.53 14.52
CA THR A 622 25.75 4.73 15.75
C THR A 622 25.64 6.13 16.34
N ASN A 623 24.89 7.03 15.69
CA ASN A 623 24.70 8.40 16.14
C ASN A 623 23.21 8.65 16.45
N LEU A 624 22.90 8.91 17.72
CA LEU A 624 21.58 9.31 18.14
C LEU A 624 21.53 10.83 18.24
N VAL A 625 20.55 11.47 17.56
CA VAL A 625 20.36 12.92 17.65
C VAL A 625 18.97 13.20 18.18
N TYR A 626 18.91 14.01 19.22
CA TYR A 626 17.68 14.33 19.91
C TYR A 626 17.39 15.82 19.88
N VAL A 627 16.12 16.19 19.80
CA VAL A 627 15.61 17.54 19.94
C VAL A 627 14.85 17.61 21.25
N ASP A 628 15.31 18.45 22.16
CA ASP A 628 14.71 18.62 23.47
C ASP A 628 14.32 20.11 23.68
N VAL A 629 13.31 20.37 24.51
CA VAL A 629 12.85 21.69 24.93
C VAL A 629 12.88 21.81 26.46
N SER A 630 13.22 22.98 26.95
CA SER A 630 13.18 23.31 28.37
C SER A 630 12.35 24.58 28.59
N ALA A 631 11.54 24.61 29.64
CA ALA A 631 10.77 25.79 30.07
C ALA A 631 11.26 26.38 31.44
N ASP A 632 12.34 25.85 31.97
CA ASP A 632 12.91 26.22 33.30
C ASP A 632 14.36 26.72 33.20
N GLY A 633 14.74 27.26 32.02
CA GLY A 633 16.08 27.80 31.79
C GLY A 633 17.16 26.75 31.55
N GLY A 634 16.78 25.48 31.33
CA GLY A 634 17.68 24.36 31.03
C GLY A 634 17.96 23.45 32.23
N GLU A 635 17.22 23.58 33.31
CA GLU A 635 17.32 22.68 34.49
C GLU A 635 16.73 21.31 34.16
N SER A 636 15.59 21.26 33.48
CA SER A 636 14.99 20.04 32.94
C SER A 636 14.69 20.11 31.44
N TRP A 637 14.63 18.96 30.77
CA TRP A 637 14.46 18.86 29.34
C TRP A 637 13.39 17.83 28.99
N GLU A 638 12.45 18.23 28.13
CA GLU A 638 11.44 17.35 27.54
C GLU A 638 11.85 17.03 26.10
N ARG A 639 11.78 15.75 25.73
CA ARG A 639 12.10 15.31 24.38
C ARG A 639 10.96 15.57 23.42
N LEU A 640 11.25 16.31 22.34
CA LEU A 640 10.33 16.51 21.24
C LEU A 640 10.47 15.39 20.20
N ASP A 641 11.72 15.00 19.88
CA ASP A 641 11.97 14.02 18.82
C ASP A 641 13.37 13.39 18.91
N ARG A 642 13.50 12.27 18.24
CA ARG A 642 14.76 11.66 17.83
C ARG A 642 14.84 11.75 16.31
N LEU A 643 15.84 12.47 15.80
CA LEU A 643 16.02 12.66 14.38
C LEU A 643 16.55 11.37 13.71
N GLU A 644 15.92 10.96 12.60
CA GLU A 644 16.29 9.79 11.80
C GLU A 644 16.27 10.18 10.32
N ASP A 645 17.26 10.95 9.86
CA ASP A 645 17.37 11.40 8.47
C ASP A 645 18.39 10.60 7.67
N LYS A 646 18.16 10.46 6.37
CA LYS A 646 19.05 9.73 5.46
C LYS A 646 19.70 10.68 4.44
N GLY A 647 20.63 11.53 4.92
CA GLY A 647 21.53 12.32 4.09
C GLY A 647 20.92 13.40 3.20
N ILE A 648 19.62 13.63 3.27
CA ILE A 648 18.91 14.73 2.60
C ILE A 648 18.44 15.76 3.63
N TRP A 649 18.26 17.00 3.19
CA TRP A 649 17.66 18.02 4.04
C TRP A 649 16.18 17.77 4.22
N ASN A 650 15.75 17.56 5.49
CA ASN A 650 14.36 17.35 5.88
C ASN A 650 13.83 18.48 6.72
N LYS A 651 12.60 18.89 6.45
CA LYS A 651 11.89 19.89 7.24
C LYS A 651 11.30 19.24 8.48
N ARG A 652 11.52 19.88 9.64
CA ARG A 652 11.03 19.44 10.95
C ARG A 652 10.03 20.42 11.49
N GLU A 653 8.97 19.91 12.09
CA GLU A 653 7.89 20.74 12.66
C GLU A 653 7.39 20.09 13.96
N TYR A 654 7.33 20.89 15.05
CA TYR A 654 6.91 20.43 16.37
C TYR A 654 5.93 21.40 17.01
N ASP A 655 4.86 20.87 17.60
CA ASP A 655 3.89 21.65 18.36
C ASP A 655 4.48 22.07 19.71
N LEU A 656 4.60 23.36 19.91
CA LEU A 656 5.05 23.97 21.16
C LEU A 656 3.92 24.60 21.98
N SER A 657 2.64 24.43 21.60
CA SER A 657 1.49 25.05 22.25
C SER A 657 1.42 24.76 23.76
N LYS A 658 1.97 23.63 24.20
CA LYS A 658 2.12 23.26 25.62
C LYS A 658 2.98 24.26 26.41
N PHE A 659 3.88 24.98 25.73
CA PHE A 659 4.81 25.95 26.30
C PHE A 659 4.39 27.39 26.10
N ASP A 660 3.18 27.62 25.53
CA ASP A 660 2.61 28.94 25.42
C ASP A 660 2.53 29.62 26.79
N GLY A 661 2.82 30.91 26.84
CA GLY A 661 2.89 31.67 28.09
C GLY A 661 4.21 31.55 28.86
N GLN A 662 5.21 30.83 28.36
CA GLN A 662 6.48 30.57 29.03
C GLN A 662 7.68 31.09 28.20
N LYS A 663 8.86 31.06 28.80
CA LYS A 663 10.13 31.16 28.08
C LYS A 663 10.66 29.76 27.86
N ILE A 664 11.16 29.49 26.66
CA ILE A 664 11.70 28.18 26.33
C ILE A 664 13.14 28.28 25.83
N ARG A 665 13.84 27.16 25.93
CA ARG A 665 15.15 26.92 25.33
C ARG A 665 15.14 25.61 24.60
N LEU A 666 15.78 25.56 23.43
CA LEU A 666 15.90 24.37 22.62
C LEU A 666 17.31 23.77 22.75
N LYS A 667 17.39 22.45 22.65
CA LYS A 667 18.66 21.72 22.68
C LYS A 667 18.65 20.63 21.62
N ILE A 668 19.70 20.57 20.81
CA ILE A 668 19.98 19.45 19.93
C ILE A 668 21.21 18.73 20.44
N SER A 669 21.04 17.50 20.88
CA SER A 669 22.11 16.68 21.43
C SER A 669 22.45 15.53 20.47
N SER A 670 23.74 15.30 20.24
CA SER A 670 24.25 14.20 19.43
C SER A 670 25.09 13.28 20.31
N GLU A 671 24.67 12.01 20.38
CA GLU A 671 25.36 10.93 21.11
C GLU A 671 26.01 9.96 20.11
N HIS A 672 27.26 9.67 20.28
CA HIS A 672 28.02 8.78 19.40
C HIS A 672 28.30 7.44 20.08
N LEU A 673 27.75 6.35 19.53
CA LEU A 673 27.84 5.00 20.08
C LEU A 673 28.96 4.14 19.44
N ALA A 674 29.57 4.52 18.33
CA ALA A 674 30.65 3.75 17.67
C ALA A 674 31.57 4.57 16.72
N THR A 675 32.61 3.92 16.20
CA THR A 675 33.82 4.51 15.62
C THR A 675 33.87 4.50 14.07
N LYS A 676 32.75 4.55 13.34
CA LYS A 676 32.76 4.55 11.86
C LYS A 676 32.53 5.93 11.22
N ASN A 677 32.94 6.06 9.95
CA ASN A 677 32.99 7.32 9.20
C ASN A 677 31.60 7.78 8.65
N GLY A 678 31.07 8.93 9.04
CA GLY A 678 29.90 9.63 8.54
C GLY A 678 30.09 11.14 8.66
N GLU A 679 29.41 11.97 7.87
CA GLU A 679 29.63 13.42 7.86
C GLU A 679 29.01 14.17 9.04
N GLY A 680 28.10 13.54 9.79
CA GLY A 680 27.50 14.13 10.99
C GLY A 680 26.10 14.68 10.77
N THR A 681 25.64 15.54 11.69
CA THR A 681 24.32 16.19 11.64
C THR A 681 24.49 17.66 11.33
N SER A 682 23.69 18.19 10.43
CA SER A 682 23.58 19.63 10.15
C SER A 682 22.16 20.12 10.39
N VAL A 683 22.03 21.36 10.89
CA VAL A 683 20.72 22.01 11.14
C VAL A 683 20.75 23.44 10.65
N ASP A 684 19.59 23.92 10.17
CA ASP A 684 19.42 25.23 9.55
C ASP A 684 17.99 25.76 9.65
N ASN A 685 17.80 27.05 9.37
CA ASN A 685 16.51 27.71 9.20
C ASN A 685 15.55 27.54 10.39
N PHE A 686 15.99 27.87 11.60
CA PHE A 686 15.13 27.82 12.78
C PHE A 686 14.09 28.92 12.78
N GLU A 687 12.83 28.55 12.98
CA GLU A 687 11.70 29.45 13.12
C GLU A 687 10.79 29.01 14.26
N ILE A 688 10.37 29.95 15.07
CA ILE A 688 9.24 29.79 15.97
C ILE A 688 8.10 30.64 15.44
N LEU A 689 6.98 29.98 15.14
CA LEU A 689 5.74 30.60 14.72
C LEU A 689 4.78 30.62 15.93
N GLY A 690 3.96 31.65 16.05
CA GLY A 690 2.97 31.74 17.12
C GLY A 690 2.04 32.93 16.89
N ARG A 691 0.88 32.92 17.54
CA ARG A 691 -0.06 34.05 17.52
C ARG A 691 0.15 34.92 18.76
N PRO A 692 0.34 36.22 18.62
CA PRO A 692 0.30 37.10 19.76
C PRO A 692 -1.04 36.95 20.50
N THR A 693 -1.00 36.87 21.83
CA THR A 693 -2.21 37.03 22.64
C THR A 693 -2.74 38.45 22.43
N ALA A 694 -4.01 38.56 22.03
CA ALA A 694 -4.61 39.87 21.91
C ALA A 694 -4.43 40.65 23.25
N GLN A 695 -3.92 41.87 23.18
CA GLN A 695 -3.99 42.77 24.33
C GLN A 695 -5.48 43.04 24.59
N VAL A 696 -6.00 42.52 25.71
CA VAL A 696 -7.35 42.81 26.18
C VAL A 696 -7.38 44.26 26.68
#